data_fce1d9ee4b966af1070295b7a59ac299
#
_entry.id   fce1d9ee4b966af1070295b7a59ac299
#
_cell.length_a   1.000
_cell.length_b   1.000
_cell.length_c   1.000
_cell.angle_alpha   90.00
_cell.angle_beta   90.00
_cell.angle_gamma   90.00
#
_symmetry.space_group_name_H-M   'P 1'
#
loop_
_entity.id
_entity.type
_entity.pdbx_description
1 polymer ?
#
loop_
_entity_poly.entity_id
_entity_poly.type
_entity_poly.pdbx_seq_one_letter_code
_entity_poly.pdbx_strand_id
1 'polypeptide(L)'
;KTLEDLDSINFALGVRHFDVAEHQPHPPGYPVYMALSKASTAVLRAAGVDAASTRGLAIWSALGGAAAIPAVFLLFRRLEGRDALAWWATLVLAASPLFWFTALRPLSDTLGFAAAMWALALMAGTPPGRRLIAGALLAGFAIGIRSQVAVLTLPMLALAIFTYRDTRVVIGALGAFTIGALAWAVPLIVASGGVSAYLHALGSQAGGDFSGGVVMLWTHHTAREAAHALINTFVWPWDWWLGIAVCVLAAVGAARIAWRAPQVLLSIVAVFGPYAIFHLLFQETATTRYALALLPAMAYAAMAAAEGLPARALPVAAIGVATISLMQALPASVRYARDGAPVFRAFDDVAATAHGGDRVDLIATHAGARRAAEWATPILPAPVTKAPHGYEWLTLVGFWKADPAARVWMVADPERTDLALFDPRARDLARAYRWGFIEAPFVGGARPNDIDWYRMQPPNWMLDRGWSITAEVNGVTARDKAGPQLAPAIAWLKRQPQETTIVLGGRHIGAGASPVTLTLNGATIETFSAPHGFFVRVLTLPAGALNGGAPYVPLGVTSIGNVLLEQFDAQPPGVPMFAYDTGWHEPEFSLETGRAWRWMSERANLWIRPVGRAVTLRVAGESPLRYFNAAPHIRVLVGDREVFAFDPGSDFEQTITLPADVLARAQGRVAFESSKFFVPAAIGQGPDQRHLAARIYRVSVDE
;
A
#
# COMPACT_ATOMS: atom_id res chain seq x y z
N LYS A 1 -4.03 -1.84 -20.45
CA LYS A 1 -3.01 -0.87 -20.88
C LYS A 1 -1.93 -0.63 -19.80
N THR A 2 -2.21 -0.86 -18.54
CA THR A 2 -1.35 -0.45 -17.43
C THR A 2 -0.92 -1.62 -16.54
N LEU A 3 0.22 -1.48 -15.92
CA LEU A 3 0.70 -2.31 -14.82
C LEU A 3 0.37 -1.53 -13.53
N GLU A 4 -0.45 -2.06 -12.63
CA GLU A 4 -0.81 -1.33 -11.41
C GLU A 4 -0.42 -2.06 -10.13
N ASP A 5 -0.28 -3.36 -10.25
CA ASP A 5 0.06 -4.24 -9.15
C ASP A 5 1.56 -4.57 -9.18
N LEU A 6 2.17 -4.70 -8.01
CA LEU A 6 3.59 -5.04 -7.89
C LEU A 6 3.93 -6.32 -8.67
N ASP A 7 3.06 -7.34 -8.61
CA ASP A 7 3.25 -8.59 -9.33
C ASP A 7 3.21 -8.36 -10.84
N SER A 8 2.28 -7.51 -11.34
CA SER A 8 2.18 -7.20 -12.76
C SER A 8 3.44 -6.51 -13.29
N ILE A 9 4.04 -5.63 -12.48
CA ILE A 9 5.32 -4.97 -12.80
C ILE A 9 6.45 -5.99 -12.79
N ASN A 10 6.53 -6.84 -11.78
CA ASN A 10 7.53 -7.91 -11.68
C ASN A 10 7.44 -8.89 -12.85
N PHE A 11 6.24 -9.25 -13.29
CA PHE A 11 6.04 -10.05 -14.50
C PHE A 11 6.52 -9.32 -15.75
N ALA A 12 6.22 -8.03 -15.89
CA ALA A 12 6.65 -7.25 -17.03
C ALA A 12 8.18 -7.10 -17.09
N LEU A 13 8.83 -6.88 -15.94
CA LEU A 13 10.30 -6.92 -15.81
C LEU A 13 10.85 -8.30 -16.19
N GLY A 14 10.23 -9.38 -15.71
CA GLY A 14 10.60 -10.75 -16.05
C GLY A 14 10.42 -11.12 -17.53
N VAL A 15 9.50 -10.44 -18.24
CA VAL A 15 9.41 -10.55 -19.71
C VAL A 15 10.65 -9.96 -20.38
N ARG A 16 11.20 -8.85 -19.85
CA ARG A 16 12.44 -8.23 -20.35
C ARG A 16 13.67 -9.06 -19.97
N HIS A 17 13.78 -9.36 -18.69
CA HIS A 17 14.88 -10.12 -18.11
C HIS A 17 14.35 -11.05 -17.03
N PHE A 18 14.51 -12.36 -17.22
CA PHE A 18 14.03 -13.36 -16.26
C PHE A 18 15.10 -13.59 -15.20
N ASP A 19 14.82 -13.18 -13.97
CA ASP A 19 15.69 -13.40 -12.81
C ASP A 19 14.85 -13.48 -11.52
N VAL A 20 14.73 -14.70 -11.00
CA VAL A 20 13.91 -14.97 -9.79
C VAL A 20 14.55 -14.36 -8.53
N ALA A 21 15.88 -14.24 -8.48
CA ALA A 21 16.58 -13.65 -7.35
C ALA A 21 16.35 -12.13 -7.26
N GLU A 22 16.23 -11.48 -8.42
CA GLU A 22 15.93 -10.05 -8.53
C GLU A 22 14.42 -9.75 -8.58
N HIS A 23 13.57 -10.73 -8.24
CA HIS A 23 12.11 -10.62 -8.33
C HIS A 23 11.58 -10.24 -9.73
N GLN A 24 12.18 -10.82 -10.77
CA GLN A 24 11.81 -10.63 -12.18
C GLN A 24 11.47 -11.95 -12.87
N PRO A 25 10.35 -12.60 -12.52
CA PRO A 25 9.36 -12.31 -11.48
C PRO A 25 9.81 -12.79 -10.09
N HIS A 26 9.06 -12.38 -9.04
CA HIS A 26 9.28 -12.87 -7.68
C HIS A 26 9.13 -14.40 -7.57
N PRO A 27 9.76 -15.06 -6.59
CA PRO A 27 9.53 -16.50 -6.34
C PRO A 27 8.02 -16.83 -6.18
N PRO A 28 7.56 -17.97 -6.71
CA PRO A 28 8.32 -19.09 -7.24
C PRO A 28 8.68 -19.03 -8.73
N GLY A 29 8.58 -17.86 -9.42
CA GLY A 29 9.08 -17.66 -10.78
C GLY A 29 8.07 -17.84 -11.91
N TYR A 30 6.91 -18.46 -11.69
CA TYR A 30 5.79 -18.60 -12.66
C TYR A 30 6.19 -19.02 -14.09
N PRO A 31 7.00 -20.07 -14.27
CA PRO A 31 7.73 -20.32 -15.50
C PRO A 31 6.85 -20.50 -16.73
N VAL A 32 5.69 -21.15 -16.61
CA VAL A 32 4.76 -21.33 -17.73
C VAL A 32 4.11 -20.01 -18.12
N TYR A 33 3.64 -19.23 -17.15
CA TYR A 33 3.06 -17.92 -17.43
C TYR A 33 4.08 -16.98 -18.07
N MET A 34 5.33 -16.99 -17.61
CA MET A 34 6.41 -16.19 -18.17
C MET A 34 6.78 -16.60 -19.59
N ALA A 35 6.86 -17.91 -19.89
CA ALA A 35 7.13 -18.40 -21.23
C ALA A 35 6.03 -17.97 -22.22
N LEU A 36 4.77 -18.14 -21.83
CA LEU A 36 3.62 -17.72 -22.62
C LEU A 36 3.60 -16.21 -22.84
N SER A 37 3.89 -15.43 -21.80
CA SER A 37 3.93 -13.96 -21.87
C SER A 37 5.08 -13.43 -22.72
N LYS A 38 6.24 -14.07 -22.69
CA LYS A 38 7.36 -13.77 -23.61
C LYS A 38 6.98 -14.03 -25.06
N ALA A 39 6.34 -15.17 -25.34
CA ALA A 39 5.90 -15.52 -26.69
C ALA A 39 4.86 -14.53 -27.23
N SER A 40 3.80 -14.23 -26.48
CA SER A 40 2.78 -13.26 -26.88
C SER A 40 3.36 -11.85 -27.03
N THR A 41 4.27 -11.43 -26.15
CA THR A 41 4.97 -10.14 -26.25
C THR A 41 5.80 -10.07 -27.54
N ALA A 42 6.51 -11.12 -27.91
CA ALA A 42 7.30 -11.17 -29.14
C ALA A 42 6.40 -11.00 -30.37
N VAL A 43 5.27 -11.72 -30.41
CA VAL A 43 4.29 -11.60 -31.51
C VAL A 43 3.71 -10.21 -31.60
N LEU A 44 3.26 -9.63 -30.48
CA LEU A 44 2.70 -8.28 -30.44
C LEU A 44 3.71 -7.20 -30.85
N ARG A 45 4.97 -7.37 -30.44
CA ARG A 45 6.07 -6.48 -30.83
C ARG A 45 6.34 -6.55 -32.34
N ALA A 46 6.38 -7.75 -32.88
CA ALA A 46 6.53 -7.95 -34.33
C ALA A 46 5.37 -7.35 -35.13
N ALA A 47 4.17 -7.32 -34.55
CA ALA A 47 2.98 -6.69 -35.14
C ALA A 47 2.90 -5.18 -34.89
N GLY A 48 3.90 -4.55 -34.29
CA GLY A 48 3.93 -3.09 -34.03
C GLY A 48 2.91 -2.63 -32.97
N VAL A 49 2.48 -3.51 -32.06
CA VAL A 49 1.47 -3.19 -31.05
C VAL A 49 2.12 -2.47 -29.88
N ASP A 50 1.59 -1.27 -29.53
CA ASP A 50 2.03 -0.51 -28.38
C ASP A 50 1.81 -1.27 -27.06
N ALA A 51 2.66 -0.99 -26.07
CA ALA A 51 2.63 -1.66 -24.76
C ALA A 51 2.59 -3.19 -24.85
N ALA A 52 3.34 -3.76 -25.80
CA ALA A 52 3.33 -5.20 -26.14
C ALA A 52 3.53 -6.09 -24.92
N SER A 53 4.39 -5.73 -23.96
CA SER A 53 4.64 -6.55 -22.76
C SER A 53 3.42 -6.59 -21.83
N THR A 54 2.79 -5.44 -21.56
CA THR A 54 1.58 -5.37 -20.71
C THR A 54 0.41 -6.11 -21.34
N ARG A 55 0.21 -5.92 -22.66
CA ARG A 55 -0.84 -6.62 -23.41
C ARG A 55 -0.55 -8.10 -23.53
N GLY A 56 0.71 -8.48 -23.71
CA GLY A 56 1.16 -9.87 -23.78
C GLY A 56 0.90 -10.65 -22.50
N LEU A 57 1.01 -9.99 -21.34
CA LEU A 57 0.63 -10.55 -20.05
C LEU A 57 -0.91 -10.64 -19.92
N ALA A 58 -1.63 -9.56 -20.23
CA ALA A 58 -3.08 -9.48 -20.05
C ALA A 58 -3.88 -10.43 -20.93
N ILE A 59 -3.40 -10.75 -22.15
CA ILE A 59 -4.03 -11.73 -23.05
C ILE A 59 -4.22 -13.07 -22.36
N TRP A 60 -3.23 -13.55 -21.62
CA TRP A 60 -3.30 -14.84 -20.92
C TRP A 60 -4.28 -14.79 -19.74
N SER A 61 -4.43 -13.66 -19.09
CA SER A 61 -5.45 -13.47 -18.07
C SER A 61 -6.86 -13.53 -18.65
N ALA A 62 -7.09 -12.85 -19.77
CA ALA A 62 -8.38 -12.87 -20.48
C ALA A 62 -8.72 -14.25 -21.03
N LEU A 63 -7.75 -14.92 -21.69
CA LEU A 63 -7.93 -16.29 -22.17
C LEU A 63 -8.17 -17.28 -21.03
N GLY A 64 -7.46 -17.11 -19.88
CA GLY A 64 -7.67 -17.87 -18.67
C GLY A 64 -9.09 -17.67 -18.13
N GLY A 65 -9.56 -16.42 -18.04
CA GLY A 65 -10.93 -16.12 -17.64
C GLY A 65 -11.97 -16.80 -18.54
N ALA A 66 -11.81 -16.68 -19.86
CA ALA A 66 -12.71 -17.32 -20.82
C ALA A 66 -12.67 -18.88 -20.72
N ALA A 67 -11.47 -19.46 -20.59
CA ALA A 67 -11.29 -20.91 -20.46
C ALA A 67 -11.79 -21.48 -19.12
N ALA A 68 -11.84 -20.67 -18.06
CA ALA A 68 -12.33 -21.09 -16.75
C ALA A 68 -13.85 -21.37 -16.77
N ILE A 69 -14.61 -20.61 -17.55
CA ILE A 69 -16.09 -20.72 -17.59
C ILE A 69 -16.55 -22.15 -17.94
N PRO A 70 -16.16 -22.75 -19.09
CA PRO A 70 -16.54 -24.11 -19.42
C PRO A 70 -15.94 -25.14 -18.45
N ALA A 71 -14.75 -24.89 -17.88
CA ALA A 71 -14.15 -25.80 -16.89
C ALA A 71 -14.99 -25.86 -15.60
N VAL A 72 -15.42 -24.72 -15.10
CA VAL A 72 -16.28 -24.61 -13.91
C VAL A 72 -17.66 -25.24 -14.16
N PHE A 73 -18.25 -24.97 -15.32
CA PHE A 73 -19.52 -25.64 -15.69
C PHE A 73 -19.38 -27.17 -15.69
N LEU A 74 -18.33 -27.69 -16.31
CA LEU A 74 -18.07 -29.12 -16.34
C LEU A 74 -17.78 -29.70 -14.95
N LEU A 75 -17.07 -28.98 -14.12
CA LEU A 75 -16.85 -29.37 -12.72
C LEU A 75 -18.16 -29.50 -11.98
N PHE A 76 -18.99 -28.45 -11.98
CA PHE A 76 -20.29 -28.44 -11.29
C PHE A 76 -21.24 -29.53 -11.79
N ARG A 77 -21.32 -29.70 -13.12
CA ARG A 77 -22.10 -30.77 -13.74
C ARG A 77 -21.68 -32.15 -13.25
N ARG A 78 -20.38 -32.39 -13.05
CA ARG A 78 -19.83 -33.66 -12.62
C ARG A 78 -19.97 -33.94 -11.12
N LEU A 79 -20.25 -32.93 -10.32
CA LEU A 79 -20.49 -33.10 -8.89
C LEU A 79 -21.83 -33.85 -8.63
N GLU A 80 -22.93 -33.41 -9.26
CA GLU A 80 -24.25 -33.95 -9.02
C GLU A 80 -25.05 -34.34 -10.28
N GLY A 81 -24.54 -34.09 -11.48
CA GLY A 81 -25.26 -34.34 -12.74
C GLY A 81 -26.42 -33.35 -12.99
N ARG A 82 -26.44 -32.17 -12.33
CA ARG A 82 -27.51 -31.19 -12.38
C ARG A 82 -27.19 -30.05 -13.31
N ASP A 83 -27.54 -30.16 -14.58
CA ASP A 83 -27.20 -29.20 -15.62
C ASP A 83 -27.69 -27.77 -15.31
N ALA A 84 -28.93 -27.62 -14.86
CA ALA A 84 -29.48 -26.28 -14.55
C ALA A 84 -28.72 -25.59 -13.43
N LEU A 85 -28.43 -26.29 -12.33
CA LEU A 85 -27.65 -25.74 -11.23
C LEU A 85 -26.25 -25.37 -11.68
N ALA A 86 -25.59 -26.25 -12.47
CA ALA A 86 -24.26 -26.00 -13.01
C ALA A 86 -24.22 -24.75 -13.89
N TRP A 87 -25.20 -24.54 -14.76
CA TRP A 87 -25.31 -23.35 -15.61
C TRP A 87 -25.46 -22.07 -14.80
N TRP A 88 -26.41 -22.02 -13.87
CA TRP A 88 -26.70 -20.80 -13.10
C TRP A 88 -25.59 -20.46 -12.11
N ALA A 89 -24.97 -21.45 -11.49
CA ALA A 89 -23.81 -21.25 -10.64
C ALA A 89 -22.59 -20.74 -11.42
N THR A 90 -22.39 -21.26 -12.65
CA THR A 90 -21.32 -20.77 -13.54
C THR A 90 -21.57 -19.33 -13.99
N LEU A 91 -22.82 -18.95 -14.29
CA LEU A 91 -23.18 -17.57 -14.62
C LEU A 91 -22.85 -16.60 -13.47
N VAL A 92 -23.24 -16.97 -12.23
CA VAL A 92 -22.95 -16.17 -11.03
C VAL A 92 -21.44 -16.01 -10.84
N LEU A 93 -20.65 -17.07 -10.99
CA LEU A 93 -19.20 -16.98 -10.92
C LEU A 93 -18.62 -16.08 -12.02
N ALA A 94 -19.03 -16.29 -13.27
CA ALA A 94 -18.52 -15.54 -14.42
C ALA A 94 -18.86 -14.06 -14.37
N ALA A 95 -19.97 -13.69 -13.71
CA ALA A 95 -20.37 -12.31 -13.50
C ALA A 95 -19.75 -11.69 -12.24
N SER A 96 -19.16 -12.48 -11.33
CA SER A 96 -18.56 -11.96 -10.08
C SER A 96 -17.57 -10.82 -10.37
N PRO A 97 -17.69 -9.67 -9.65
CA PRO A 97 -16.79 -8.54 -9.83
C PRO A 97 -15.31 -8.92 -9.72
N LEU A 98 -14.95 -9.74 -8.74
CA LEU A 98 -13.57 -10.20 -8.57
C LEU A 98 -13.08 -11.02 -9.76
N PHE A 99 -13.88 -11.99 -10.24
CA PHE A 99 -13.51 -12.82 -11.39
C PHE A 99 -13.33 -11.97 -12.65
N TRP A 100 -14.33 -11.11 -12.92
CA TRP A 100 -14.33 -10.24 -14.10
C TRP A 100 -13.12 -9.31 -14.11
N PHE A 101 -12.90 -8.59 -13.00
CA PHE A 101 -11.82 -7.63 -12.89
C PHE A 101 -10.43 -8.30 -12.95
N THR A 102 -10.26 -9.46 -12.26
CA THR A 102 -8.99 -10.19 -12.28
C THR A 102 -8.65 -10.73 -13.69
N ALA A 103 -9.66 -11.09 -14.48
CA ALA A 103 -9.45 -11.54 -15.86
C ALA A 103 -8.94 -10.43 -16.81
N LEU A 104 -9.04 -9.17 -16.43
CA LEU A 104 -8.53 -8.03 -17.20
C LEU A 104 -7.08 -7.64 -16.86
N ARG A 105 -6.60 -8.08 -15.70
CA ARG A 105 -5.31 -7.66 -15.14
C ARG A 105 -4.16 -8.49 -15.71
N PRO A 106 -2.95 -7.93 -15.91
CA PRO A 106 -1.78 -8.67 -16.40
C PRO A 106 -1.15 -9.53 -15.30
N LEU A 107 -1.88 -10.55 -14.85
CA LEU A 107 -1.56 -11.43 -13.73
C LEU A 107 -1.74 -12.90 -14.09
N SER A 108 -1.08 -13.81 -13.38
CA SER A 108 -1.17 -15.26 -13.60
C SER A 108 -2.43 -15.91 -13.01
N ASP A 109 -3.23 -15.15 -12.24
CA ASP A 109 -4.32 -15.66 -11.40
C ASP A 109 -5.38 -16.42 -12.17
N THR A 110 -5.97 -15.81 -13.19
CA THR A 110 -7.06 -16.43 -13.97
C THR A 110 -6.59 -17.56 -14.86
N LEU A 111 -5.37 -17.49 -15.39
CA LEU A 111 -4.82 -18.60 -16.17
C LEU A 111 -4.54 -19.82 -15.29
N GLY A 112 -3.93 -19.61 -14.10
CA GLY A 112 -3.71 -20.65 -13.11
C GLY A 112 -5.03 -21.24 -12.60
N PHE A 113 -6.01 -20.38 -12.33
CA PHE A 113 -7.36 -20.79 -11.95
C PHE A 113 -8.03 -21.64 -13.02
N ALA A 114 -7.98 -21.23 -14.30
CA ALA A 114 -8.54 -22.01 -15.41
C ALA A 114 -7.90 -23.40 -15.51
N ALA A 115 -6.56 -23.47 -15.45
CA ALA A 115 -5.85 -24.74 -15.50
C ALA A 115 -6.22 -25.65 -14.31
N ALA A 116 -6.36 -25.09 -13.10
CA ALA A 116 -6.85 -25.84 -11.95
C ALA A 116 -8.29 -26.34 -12.16
N MET A 117 -9.21 -25.47 -12.60
CA MET A 117 -10.61 -25.88 -12.83
C MET A 117 -10.73 -26.98 -13.89
N TRP A 118 -9.95 -26.92 -14.97
CA TRP A 118 -9.89 -28.00 -15.95
C TRP A 118 -9.34 -29.29 -15.34
N ALA A 119 -8.26 -29.23 -14.56
CA ALA A 119 -7.71 -30.40 -13.87
C ALA A 119 -8.77 -31.01 -12.92
N LEU A 120 -9.43 -30.19 -12.09
CA LEU A 120 -10.51 -30.64 -11.20
C LEU A 120 -11.66 -31.25 -12.00
N ALA A 121 -12.11 -30.59 -13.07
CA ALA A 121 -13.18 -31.10 -13.91
C ALA A 121 -12.82 -32.46 -14.55
N LEU A 122 -11.57 -32.66 -14.98
CA LEU A 122 -11.11 -33.93 -15.53
C LEU A 122 -11.10 -35.05 -14.48
N MET A 123 -10.76 -34.72 -13.24
CA MET A 123 -10.64 -35.68 -12.13
C MET A 123 -11.95 -35.89 -11.35
N ALA A 124 -12.95 -34.99 -11.50
CA ALA A 124 -14.21 -35.06 -10.76
C ALA A 124 -15.10 -36.25 -11.16
N GLY A 125 -15.88 -36.72 -10.17
CA GLY A 125 -16.76 -37.90 -10.32
C GLY A 125 -15.97 -39.20 -10.37
N THR A 126 -16.46 -40.15 -11.15
CA THR A 126 -15.75 -41.40 -11.47
C THR A 126 -15.14 -41.30 -12.87
N PRO A 127 -13.98 -40.63 -13.03
CA PRO A 127 -13.43 -40.38 -14.35
C PRO A 127 -12.95 -41.68 -15.00
N PRO A 128 -13.12 -41.91 -16.33
CA PRO A 128 -12.37 -42.93 -17.02
C PRO A 128 -10.87 -42.74 -16.83
N GLY A 129 -10.06 -43.82 -16.82
CA GLY A 129 -8.63 -43.75 -16.54
C GLY A 129 -7.87 -42.72 -17.39
N ARG A 130 -8.24 -42.55 -18.67
CA ARG A 130 -7.66 -41.52 -19.57
C ARG A 130 -7.90 -40.12 -19.08
N ARG A 131 -9.08 -39.81 -18.50
CA ARG A 131 -9.39 -38.48 -17.95
C ARG A 131 -8.61 -38.21 -16.67
N LEU A 132 -8.47 -39.22 -15.80
CA LEU A 132 -7.68 -39.07 -14.58
C LEU A 132 -6.21 -38.77 -14.92
N ILE A 133 -5.63 -39.50 -15.87
CA ILE A 133 -4.25 -39.30 -16.34
C ILE A 133 -4.08 -37.87 -16.93
N ALA A 134 -5.01 -37.46 -17.81
CA ALA A 134 -4.99 -36.11 -18.38
C ALA A 134 -5.17 -35.00 -17.30
N GLY A 135 -6.06 -35.22 -16.33
CA GLY A 135 -6.25 -34.31 -15.21
C GLY A 135 -5.01 -34.20 -14.32
N ALA A 136 -4.35 -35.34 -14.06
CA ALA A 136 -3.11 -35.38 -13.29
C ALA A 136 -1.95 -34.66 -14.01
N LEU A 137 -1.78 -34.89 -15.33
CA LEU A 137 -0.81 -34.15 -16.14
C LEU A 137 -1.02 -32.65 -16.07
N LEU A 138 -2.29 -32.21 -16.25
CA LEU A 138 -2.64 -30.80 -16.20
C LEU A 138 -2.46 -30.22 -14.78
N ALA A 139 -2.76 -30.98 -13.73
CA ALA A 139 -2.54 -30.56 -12.35
C ALA A 139 -1.05 -30.28 -12.06
N GLY A 140 -0.15 -31.19 -12.49
CA GLY A 140 1.30 -30.99 -12.39
C GLY A 140 1.79 -29.77 -13.19
N PHE A 141 1.26 -29.58 -14.40
CA PHE A 141 1.61 -28.46 -15.26
C PHE A 141 1.07 -27.10 -14.74
N ALA A 142 -0.13 -27.07 -14.17
CA ALA A 142 -0.79 -25.87 -13.66
C ALA A 142 0.01 -25.20 -12.53
N ILE A 143 0.76 -25.98 -11.74
CA ILE A 143 1.64 -25.44 -10.67
C ILE A 143 2.70 -24.50 -11.24
N GLY A 144 3.19 -24.76 -12.46
CA GLY A 144 4.13 -23.87 -13.15
C GLY A 144 3.50 -22.58 -13.69
N ILE A 145 2.18 -22.51 -13.80
CA ILE A 145 1.45 -21.26 -14.08
C ILE A 145 1.32 -20.45 -12.80
N ARG A 146 0.86 -21.10 -11.70
CA ARG A 146 0.66 -20.52 -10.38
C ARG A 146 0.76 -21.59 -9.29
N SER A 147 1.74 -21.49 -8.43
CA SER A 147 2.06 -22.54 -7.45
C SER A 147 0.92 -22.85 -6.48
N GLN A 148 0.15 -21.85 -6.07
CA GLN A 148 -0.94 -21.99 -5.10
C GLN A 148 -2.05 -22.93 -5.57
N VAL A 149 -2.20 -23.16 -6.88
CA VAL A 149 -3.22 -24.10 -7.40
C VAL A 149 -2.94 -25.55 -7.01
N ALA A 150 -1.72 -25.86 -6.58
CA ALA A 150 -1.39 -27.17 -6.02
C ALA A 150 -2.31 -27.53 -4.84
N VAL A 151 -2.64 -26.55 -3.99
CA VAL A 151 -3.49 -26.75 -2.80
C VAL A 151 -4.94 -27.11 -3.18
N LEU A 152 -5.37 -26.80 -4.41
CA LEU A 152 -6.67 -27.22 -4.97
C LEU A 152 -6.57 -28.57 -5.67
N THR A 153 -5.53 -28.76 -6.49
CA THR A 153 -5.46 -29.89 -7.42
C THR A 153 -4.97 -31.17 -6.76
N LEU A 154 -4.06 -31.07 -5.77
CA LEU A 154 -3.52 -32.25 -5.06
C LEU A 154 -4.59 -32.97 -4.21
N PRO A 155 -5.46 -32.31 -3.44
CA PRO A 155 -6.54 -32.99 -2.74
C PRO A 155 -7.48 -33.74 -3.70
N MET A 156 -7.83 -33.15 -4.83
CA MET A 156 -8.66 -33.80 -5.82
C MET A 156 -7.96 -34.99 -6.47
N LEU A 157 -6.68 -34.87 -6.79
CA LEU A 157 -5.89 -35.98 -7.30
C LEU A 157 -5.85 -37.14 -6.30
N ALA A 158 -5.60 -36.83 -5.02
CA ALA A 158 -5.63 -37.81 -3.93
C ALA A 158 -6.99 -38.53 -3.86
N LEU A 159 -8.09 -37.78 -3.79
CA LEU A 159 -9.44 -38.36 -3.77
C LEU A 159 -9.69 -39.26 -4.97
N ALA A 160 -9.33 -38.80 -6.17
CA ALA A 160 -9.51 -39.58 -7.39
C ALA A 160 -8.67 -40.88 -7.37
N ILE A 161 -7.42 -40.82 -6.92
CA ILE A 161 -6.55 -42.00 -6.80
C ILE A 161 -7.09 -43.00 -5.77
N PHE A 162 -7.54 -42.55 -4.61
CA PHE A 162 -8.09 -43.41 -3.56
C PHE A 162 -9.37 -44.16 -3.99
N THR A 163 -10.12 -43.61 -4.96
CA THR A 163 -11.32 -44.25 -5.50
C THR A 163 -10.99 -45.28 -6.58
N TYR A 164 -9.79 -45.26 -7.17
CA TYR A 164 -9.37 -46.17 -8.24
C TYR A 164 -8.72 -47.44 -7.68
N ARG A 165 -9.20 -48.61 -8.16
CA ARG A 165 -8.63 -49.94 -7.79
C ARG A 165 -7.59 -50.41 -8.79
N ASP A 166 -7.55 -49.86 -10.01
CA ASP A 166 -6.58 -50.27 -11.04
C ASP A 166 -5.25 -49.52 -10.81
N THR A 167 -4.25 -50.27 -10.34
CA THR A 167 -2.89 -49.81 -10.08
C THR A 167 -2.23 -49.18 -11.30
N ARG A 168 -2.52 -49.71 -12.53
CA ARG A 168 -1.93 -49.16 -13.77
C ARG A 168 -2.40 -47.73 -14.03
N VAL A 169 -3.68 -47.45 -13.77
CA VAL A 169 -4.24 -46.11 -13.90
C VAL A 169 -3.65 -45.17 -12.85
N VAL A 170 -3.49 -45.63 -11.61
CA VAL A 170 -2.86 -44.86 -10.52
C VAL A 170 -1.41 -44.51 -10.86
N ILE A 171 -0.60 -45.52 -11.28
CA ILE A 171 0.79 -45.29 -11.72
C ILE A 171 0.83 -44.33 -12.91
N GLY A 172 -0.06 -44.49 -13.88
CA GLY A 172 -0.17 -43.61 -15.04
C GLY A 172 -0.52 -42.18 -14.66
N ALA A 173 -1.42 -41.97 -13.68
CA ALA A 173 -1.76 -40.65 -13.19
C ALA A 173 -0.61 -39.97 -12.41
N LEU A 174 0.07 -40.71 -11.54
CA LEU A 174 1.25 -40.19 -10.83
C LEU A 174 2.40 -39.86 -11.77
N GLY A 175 2.67 -40.74 -12.75
CA GLY A 175 3.67 -40.48 -13.80
C GLY A 175 3.33 -39.26 -14.64
N ALA A 176 2.07 -39.13 -15.05
CA ALA A 176 1.60 -37.92 -15.78
C ALA A 176 1.72 -36.64 -14.98
N PHE A 177 1.34 -36.66 -13.70
CA PHE A 177 1.54 -35.51 -12.78
C PHE A 177 3.02 -35.12 -12.72
N THR A 178 3.91 -36.08 -12.52
CA THR A 178 5.36 -35.89 -12.48
C THR A 178 5.89 -35.28 -13.77
N ILE A 179 5.45 -35.80 -14.93
CA ILE A 179 5.83 -35.25 -16.24
C ILE A 179 5.36 -33.80 -16.36
N GLY A 180 4.09 -33.51 -15.99
CA GLY A 180 3.56 -32.15 -15.98
C GLY A 180 4.35 -31.18 -15.09
N ALA A 181 4.78 -31.64 -13.92
CA ALA A 181 5.60 -30.84 -12.99
C ALA A 181 7.04 -30.65 -13.52
N LEU A 182 7.68 -31.68 -14.02
CA LEU A 182 9.04 -31.60 -14.55
C LEU A 182 9.13 -30.73 -15.81
N ALA A 183 8.07 -30.66 -16.61
CA ALA A 183 8.03 -29.85 -17.83
C ALA A 183 8.30 -28.36 -17.60
N TRP A 184 8.00 -27.82 -16.41
CA TRP A 184 8.29 -26.47 -16.05
C TRP A 184 9.39 -26.36 -14.99
N ALA A 185 9.51 -27.30 -14.05
CA ALA A 185 10.45 -27.22 -12.95
C ALA A 185 11.91 -27.30 -13.44
N VAL A 186 12.19 -28.19 -14.41
CA VAL A 186 13.56 -28.32 -14.97
C VAL A 186 13.99 -27.02 -15.67
N PRO A 187 13.23 -26.44 -16.61
CA PRO A 187 13.59 -25.16 -17.22
C PRO A 187 13.73 -24.02 -16.20
N LEU A 188 12.87 -23.97 -15.18
CA LEU A 188 12.93 -22.97 -14.12
C LEU A 188 14.24 -23.03 -13.35
N ILE A 189 14.63 -24.24 -12.88
CA ILE A 189 15.86 -24.44 -12.13
C ILE A 189 17.08 -24.05 -12.97
N VAL A 190 17.10 -24.45 -14.24
CA VAL A 190 18.18 -24.08 -15.16
C VAL A 190 18.24 -22.56 -15.35
N ALA A 191 17.10 -21.91 -15.59
CA ALA A 191 17.03 -20.47 -15.79
C ALA A 191 17.37 -19.64 -14.52
N SER A 192 17.21 -20.25 -13.34
CA SER A 192 17.54 -19.62 -12.04
C SER A 192 19.01 -19.85 -11.60
N GLY A 193 19.84 -20.46 -12.45
CA GLY A 193 21.25 -20.73 -12.12
C GLY A 193 21.48 -21.99 -11.27
N GLY A 194 20.52 -22.92 -11.24
CA GLY A 194 20.60 -24.20 -10.56
C GLY A 194 19.77 -24.30 -9.28
N VAL A 195 19.73 -25.50 -8.69
CA VAL A 195 18.89 -25.81 -7.52
C VAL A 195 19.23 -24.91 -6.31
N SER A 196 20.52 -24.73 -6.02
CA SER A 196 20.95 -23.93 -4.86
C SER A 196 20.53 -22.47 -4.97
N ALA A 197 20.72 -21.86 -6.15
CA ALA A 197 20.32 -20.45 -6.38
C ALA A 197 18.81 -20.28 -6.29
N TYR A 198 18.04 -21.21 -6.87
CA TYR A 198 16.58 -21.17 -6.78
C TYR A 198 16.06 -21.34 -5.33
N LEU A 199 16.62 -22.30 -4.57
CA LEU A 199 16.23 -22.49 -3.16
C LEU A 199 16.62 -21.30 -2.28
N HIS A 200 17.74 -20.63 -2.58
CA HIS A 200 18.12 -19.40 -1.89
C HIS A 200 17.12 -18.28 -2.15
N ALA A 201 16.71 -18.07 -3.39
CA ALA A 201 15.69 -17.08 -3.75
C ALA A 201 14.34 -17.36 -3.07
N LEU A 202 13.90 -18.63 -3.06
CA LEU A 202 12.68 -19.04 -2.32
C LEU A 202 12.79 -18.78 -0.82
N GLY A 203 13.92 -19.14 -0.22
CA GLY A 203 14.16 -18.95 1.22
C GLY A 203 14.20 -17.46 1.61
N SER A 204 14.80 -16.63 0.78
CA SER A 204 14.81 -15.17 0.98
C SER A 204 13.40 -14.57 0.94
N GLN A 205 12.58 -14.96 -0.05
CA GLN A 205 11.18 -14.51 -0.12
C GLN A 205 10.38 -14.98 1.09
N ALA A 206 10.42 -16.27 1.41
CA ALA A 206 9.71 -16.84 2.55
C ALA A 206 10.15 -16.19 3.87
N GLY A 207 11.46 -15.94 4.04
CA GLY A 207 11.99 -15.23 5.21
C GLY A 207 11.41 -13.82 5.34
N GLY A 208 11.31 -13.07 4.24
CA GLY A 208 10.67 -11.75 4.22
C GLY A 208 9.18 -11.81 4.56
N ASP A 209 8.44 -12.70 3.91
CA ASP A 209 6.99 -12.83 4.10
C ASP A 209 6.63 -13.27 5.53
N PHE A 210 7.34 -14.26 6.09
CA PHE A 210 7.08 -14.80 7.43
C PHE A 210 7.71 -14.01 8.59
N SER A 211 8.56 -13.02 8.33
CA SER A 211 9.10 -12.13 9.36
C SER A 211 8.13 -11.01 9.80
N GLY A 212 6.90 -11.01 9.30
CA GLY A 212 5.89 -10.00 9.58
C GLY A 212 5.85 -8.86 8.57
N GLY A 213 6.62 -8.94 7.48
CA GLY A 213 6.56 -7.99 6.36
C GLY A 213 5.25 -8.05 5.56
N VAL A 214 4.57 -9.20 5.61
CA VAL A 214 3.24 -9.42 5.02
C VAL A 214 2.23 -9.70 6.13
N VAL A 215 1.10 -9.00 6.09
CA VAL A 215 -0.02 -9.21 7.03
C VAL A 215 -0.82 -10.42 6.61
N MET A 216 -0.64 -11.53 7.33
CA MET A 216 -1.39 -12.78 7.19
C MET A 216 -1.78 -13.31 8.57
N LEU A 217 -2.81 -14.16 8.67
CA LEU A 217 -3.26 -14.63 9.99
C LEU A 217 -2.21 -15.44 10.74
N TRP A 218 -1.27 -16.07 10.04
CA TRP A 218 -0.14 -16.76 10.67
C TRP A 218 0.80 -15.81 11.42
N THR A 219 1.02 -14.59 10.90
CA THR A 219 1.92 -13.58 11.50
C THR A 219 1.17 -12.57 12.36
N HIS A 220 -0.11 -12.31 12.07
CA HIS A 220 -0.96 -11.30 12.73
C HIS A 220 -2.30 -11.91 13.14
N HIS A 221 -2.31 -12.74 14.17
CA HIS A 221 -3.46 -13.52 14.63
C HIS A 221 -4.36 -12.76 15.61
N THR A 222 -4.80 -11.56 15.26
CA THR A 222 -5.78 -10.81 16.05
C THR A 222 -7.21 -11.08 15.56
N ALA A 223 -8.21 -10.91 16.44
CA ALA A 223 -9.62 -11.05 16.07
C ALA A 223 -10.03 -10.07 14.96
N ARG A 224 -9.44 -8.88 14.94
CA ARG A 224 -9.64 -7.87 13.91
C ARG A 224 -9.12 -8.36 12.56
N GLU A 225 -7.89 -8.86 12.50
CA GLU A 225 -7.31 -9.41 11.27
C GLU A 225 -8.08 -10.63 10.78
N ALA A 226 -8.54 -11.50 11.67
CA ALA A 226 -9.39 -12.62 11.30
C ALA A 226 -10.71 -12.14 10.66
N ALA A 227 -11.35 -11.12 11.21
CA ALA A 227 -12.55 -10.53 10.63
C ALA A 227 -12.28 -9.91 9.26
N HIS A 228 -11.19 -9.16 9.11
CA HIS A 228 -10.77 -8.59 7.83
C HIS A 228 -10.49 -9.68 6.79
N ALA A 229 -9.75 -10.72 7.14
CA ALA A 229 -9.46 -11.84 6.25
C ALA A 229 -10.74 -12.55 5.77
N LEU A 230 -11.71 -12.79 6.68
CA LEU A 230 -12.98 -13.40 6.33
C LEU A 230 -13.82 -12.49 5.41
N ILE A 231 -13.87 -11.20 5.67
CA ILE A 231 -14.60 -10.23 4.84
C ILE A 231 -13.95 -10.15 3.46
N ASN A 232 -12.62 -10.02 3.38
CA ASN A 232 -11.89 -9.96 2.12
C ASN A 232 -12.03 -11.24 1.30
N THR A 233 -12.13 -12.40 1.95
CA THR A 233 -12.27 -13.71 1.29
C THR A 233 -13.67 -13.97 0.78
N PHE A 234 -14.70 -13.66 1.57
CA PHE A 234 -16.06 -14.14 1.31
C PHE A 234 -17.05 -13.04 0.91
N VAL A 235 -16.84 -11.79 1.35
CA VAL A 235 -17.76 -10.67 1.09
C VAL A 235 -17.29 -9.81 -0.08
N TRP A 236 -16.07 -9.30 -0.02
CA TRP A 236 -15.53 -8.38 -1.03
C TRP A 236 -15.48 -8.90 -2.48
N PRO A 237 -15.40 -10.21 -2.78
CA PRO A 237 -15.50 -10.70 -4.15
C PRO A 237 -16.77 -10.32 -4.92
N TRP A 238 -17.89 -10.02 -4.19
CA TRP A 238 -19.17 -9.56 -4.74
C TRP A 238 -19.57 -8.17 -4.28
N ASP A 239 -18.65 -7.38 -3.65
CA ASP A 239 -18.97 -6.14 -2.98
C ASP A 239 -19.86 -6.33 -1.73
N TRP A 240 -19.94 -5.26 -0.87
CA TRP A 240 -20.44 -5.38 0.52
C TRP A 240 -21.81 -6.08 0.64
N TRP A 241 -22.88 -5.42 0.17
CA TRP A 241 -24.24 -5.95 0.36
C TRP A 241 -24.51 -7.21 -0.44
N LEU A 242 -24.07 -7.25 -1.67
CA LEU A 242 -24.23 -8.43 -2.51
C LEU A 242 -23.38 -9.59 -1.97
N GLY A 243 -22.18 -9.33 -1.47
CA GLY A 243 -21.33 -10.32 -0.83
C GLY A 243 -21.96 -10.96 0.39
N ILE A 244 -22.57 -10.16 1.27
CA ILE A 244 -23.33 -10.67 2.42
C ILE A 244 -24.49 -11.56 1.94
N ALA A 245 -25.24 -11.11 0.93
CA ALA A 245 -26.35 -11.91 0.38
C ALA A 245 -25.86 -13.24 -0.21
N VAL A 246 -24.75 -13.22 -0.97
CA VAL A 246 -24.13 -14.44 -1.52
C VAL A 246 -23.65 -15.36 -0.40
N CYS A 247 -23.03 -14.83 0.67
CA CYS A 247 -22.62 -15.63 1.84
C CYS A 247 -23.81 -16.31 2.53
N VAL A 248 -24.91 -15.59 2.75
CA VAL A 248 -26.12 -16.15 3.35
C VAL A 248 -26.71 -17.25 2.46
N LEU A 249 -26.84 -16.99 1.16
CA LEU A 249 -27.29 -17.99 0.20
C LEU A 249 -26.36 -19.21 0.17
N ALA A 250 -25.05 -19.00 0.19
CA ALA A 250 -24.07 -20.10 0.20
C ALA A 250 -24.18 -20.95 1.48
N ALA A 251 -24.40 -20.34 2.64
CA ALA A 251 -24.62 -21.06 3.91
C ALA A 251 -25.90 -21.90 3.86
N VAL A 252 -27.02 -21.32 3.41
CA VAL A 252 -28.30 -22.04 3.23
C VAL A 252 -28.17 -23.19 2.22
N GLY A 253 -27.51 -22.93 1.09
CA GLY A 253 -27.27 -23.93 0.07
C GLY A 253 -26.35 -25.06 0.51
N ALA A 254 -25.27 -24.73 1.25
CA ALA A 254 -24.38 -25.73 1.85
C ALA A 254 -25.16 -26.64 2.84
N ALA A 255 -26.03 -26.07 3.69
CA ALA A 255 -26.89 -26.86 4.58
C ALA A 255 -27.82 -27.77 3.79
N ARG A 256 -28.40 -27.31 2.68
CA ARG A 256 -29.23 -28.13 1.78
C ARG A 256 -28.44 -29.26 1.11
N ILE A 257 -27.23 -28.95 0.60
CA ILE A 257 -26.36 -29.98 0.02
C ILE A 257 -25.99 -31.00 1.09
N ALA A 258 -25.65 -30.57 2.31
CA ALA A 258 -25.36 -31.46 3.44
C ALA A 258 -26.48 -32.46 3.70
N TRP A 259 -27.75 -32.00 3.60
CA TRP A 259 -28.91 -32.83 3.86
C TRP A 259 -29.23 -33.80 2.70
N ARG A 260 -29.16 -33.31 1.44
CA ARG A 260 -29.58 -34.12 0.27
C ARG A 260 -28.48 -34.95 -0.36
N ALA A 261 -27.22 -34.46 -0.31
CA ALA A 261 -26.09 -35.06 -0.99
C ALA A 261 -24.79 -34.81 -0.17
N PRO A 262 -24.66 -35.35 1.05
CA PRO A 262 -23.54 -35.07 1.94
C PRO A 262 -22.18 -35.41 1.33
N GLN A 263 -22.09 -36.39 0.43
CA GLN A 263 -20.86 -36.75 -0.26
C GLN A 263 -20.39 -35.63 -1.21
N VAL A 264 -21.31 -34.88 -1.80
CA VAL A 264 -20.96 -33.72 -2.65
C VAL A 264 -20.39 -32.59 -1.80
N LEU A 265 -21.03 -32.28 -0.67
CA LEU A 265 -20.47 -31.28 0.25
C LEU A 265 -19.09 -31.71 0.75
N LEU A 266 -18.93 -32.97 1.13
CA LEU A 266 -17.64 -33.51 1.56
C LEU A 266 -16.57 -33.36 0.47
N SER A 267 -16.93 -33.61 -0.80
CA SER A 267 -16.03 -33.42 -1.94
C SER A 267 -15.64 -31.95 -2.14
N ILE A 268 -16.62 -31.04 -2.03
CA ILE A 268 -16.35 -29.59 -2.11
C ILE A 268 -15.42 -29.16 -0.96
N VAL A 269 -15.70 -29.58 0.27
CA VAL A 269 -14.87 -29.23 1.45
C VAL A 269 -13.47 -29.86 1.33
N ALA A 270 -13.37 -31.10 0.87
CA ALA A 270 -12.08 -31.77 0.71
C ALA A 270 -11.18 -31.13 -0.37
N VAL A 271 -11.75 -30.49 -1.38
CA VAL A 271 -11.01 -29.82 -2.46
C VAL A 271 -10.74 -28.37 -2.13
N PHE A 272 -11.76 -27.61 -1.72
CA PHE A 272 -11.66 -26.17 -1.50
C PHE A 272 -11.28 -25.78 -0.06
N GLY A 273 -11.54 -26.66 0.92
CA GLY A 273 -11.20 -26.43 2.33
C GLY A 273 -9.71 -26.23 2.59
N PRO A 274 -8.84 -27.13 2.10
CA PRO A 274 -7.39 -26.94 2.24
C PRO A 274 -6.91 -25.59 1.66
N TYR A 275 -7.46 -25.18 0.52
CA TYR A 275 -7.14 -23.88 -0.06
C TYR A 275 -7.65 -22.73 0.82
N ALA A 276 -8.87 -22.82 1.37
CA ALA A 276 -9.39 -21.81 2.27
C ALA A 276 -8.51 -21.64 3.52
N ILE A 277 -8.05 -22.75 4.11
CA ILE A 277 -7.12 -22.73 5.24
C ILE A 277 -5.78 -22.10 4.84
N PHE A 278 -5.22 -22.55 3.72
CA PHE A 278 -3.96 -22.00 3.19
C PHE A 278 -4.08 -20.50 2.92
N HIS A 279 -5.16 -20.08 2.24
CA HIS A 279 -5.40 -18.68 1.93
C HIS A 279 -5.50 -17.81 3.19
N LEU A 280 -6.33 -18.21 4.14
CA LEU A 280 -6.53 -17.44 5.37
C LEU A 280 -5.26 -17.35 6.23
N LEU A 281 -4.50 -18.45 6.34
CA LEU A 281 -3.33 -18.48 7.22
C LEU A 281 -2.06 -17.91 6.59
N PHE A 282 -1.82 -18.15 5.29
CA PHE A 282 -0.51 -17.98 4.67
C PHE A 282 -0.49 -17.04 3.45
N GLN A 283 -1.59 -16.37 3.16
CA GLN A 283 -1.62 -15.32 2.13
C GLN A 283 -1.96 -13.97 2.74
N GLU A 284 -1.57 -12.91 2.05
CA GLU A 284 -1.86 -11.54 2.46
C GLU A 284 -3.36 -11.29 2.59
N THR A 285 -3.81 -10.89 3.78
CA THR A 285 -5.24 -10.73 4.10
C THR A 285 -5.90 -9.58 3.35
N ALA A 286 -5.14 -8.56 2.97
CA ALA A 286 -5.64 -7.40 2.21
C ALA A 286 -5.85 -7.68 0.71
N THR A 287 -5.25 -8.75 0.16
CA THR A 287 -5.26 -9.04 -1.28
C THR A 287 -6.46 -9.92 -1.66
N THR A 288 -7.60 -9.29 -1.95
CA THR A 288 -8.88 -9.96 -2.28
C THR A 288 -8.78 -10.96 -3.45
N ARG A 289 -7.90 -10.73 -4.45
CA ARG A 289 -7.76 -11.62 -5.64
C ARG A 289 -7.42 -13.07 -5.29
N TYR A 290 -6.81 -13.33 -4.15
CA TYR A 290 -6.49 -14.70 -3.71
C TYR A 290 -7.75 -15.50 -3.37
N ALA A 291 -8.88 -14.85 -3.10
CA ALA A 291 -10.17 -15.50 -2.91
C ALA A 291 -10.76 -16.09 -4.21
N LEU A 292 -10.21 -15.76 -5.39
CA LEU A 292 -10.67 -16.23 -6.71
C LEU A 292 -10.90 -17.75 -6.74
N ALA A 293 -9.99 -18.51 -6.11
CA ALA A 293 -10.06 -19.96 -6.09
C ALA A 293 -11.25 -20.52 -5.28
N LEU A 294 -11.85 -19.73 -4.38
CA LEU A 294 -12.98 -20.14 -3.56
C LEU A 294 -14.35 -19.78 -4.17
N LEU A 295 -14.37 -18.89 -5.19
CA LEU A 295 -15.60 -18.47 -5.86
C LEU A 295 -16.44 -19.63 -6.39
N PRO A 296 -15.87 -20.73 -6.97
CA PRO A 296 -16.68 -21.85 -7.43
C PRO A 296 -17.51 -22.50 -6.32
N ALA A 297 -16.90 -22.74 -5.16
CA ALA A 297 -17.59 -23.35 -4.03
C ALA A 297 -18.73 -22.44 -3.52
N MET A 298 -18.47 -21.13 -3.43
CA MET A 298 -19.47 -20.15 -2.99
C MET A 298 -20.60 -20.01 -4.00
N ALA A 299 -20.32 -19.85 -5.28
CA ALA A 299 -21.34 -19.69 -6.32
C ALA A 299 -22.23 -20.94 -6.45
N TYR A 300 -21.62 -22.14 -6.38
CA TYR A 300 -22.37 -23.39 -6.40
C TYR A 300 -23.29 -23.53 -5.20
N ALA A 301 -22.77 -23.31 -4.00
CA ALA A 301 -23.56 -23.35 -2.77
C ALA A 301 -24.66 -22.31 -2.77
N ALA A 302 -24.38 -21.06 -3.16
CA ALA A 302 -25.38 -20.00 -3.22
C ALA A 302 -26.54 -20.34 -4.15
N MET A 303 -26.27 -20.89 -5.32
CA MET A 303 -27.34 -21.30 -6.25
C MET A 303 -28.10 -22.54 -5.79
N ALA A 304 -27.47 -23.46 -5.06
CA ALA A 304 -28.15 -24.59 -4.43
C ALA A 304 -29.20 -24.17 -3.39
N ALA A 305 -29.11 -22.97 -2.80
CA ALA A 305 -30.14 -22.44 -1.92
C ALA A 305 -31.48 -22.22 -2.62
N ALA A 306 -31.44 -21.77 -3.88
CA ALA A 306 -32.65 -21.50 -4.66
C ALA A 306 -33.28 -22.77 -5.27
N GLU A 307 -32.57 -23.88 -5.26
CA GLU A 307 -33.05 -25.12 -5.80
C GLU A 307 -34.13 -25.74 -4.90
N GLY A 308 -35.20 -26.27 -5.49
CA GLY A 308 -36.37 -26.79 -4.75
C GLY A 308 -37.40 -25.73 -4.31
N LEU A 309 -37.13 -24.46 -4.60
CA LEU A 309 -38.14 -23.40 -4.68
C LEU A 309 -38.87 -23.49 -6.02
N PRO A 310 -39.91 -22.71 -6.27
CA PRO A 310 -40.60 -22.70 -7.56
C PRO A 310 -39.61 -22.61 -8.74
N ALA A 311 -39.90 -23.28 -9.85
CA ALA A 311 -38.95 -23.48 -10.97
C ALA A 311 -38.28 -22.19 -11.51
N ARG A 312 -38.91 -21.02 -11.28
CA ARG A 312 -38.34 -19.71 -11.67
C ARG A 312 -37.38 -19.10 -10.66
N ALA A 313 -37.30 -19.61 -9.44
CA ALA A 313 -36.48 -19.00 -8.37
C ALA A 313 -34.99 -19.07 -8.68
N LEU A 314 -34.50 -20.20 -9.16
CA LEU A 314 -33.07 -20.38 -9.48
C LEU A 314 -32.60 -19.44 -10.61
N PRO A 315 -33.25 -19.37 -11.79
CA PRO A 315 -32.84 -18.40 -12.82
C PRO A 315 -33.01 -16.95 -12.37
N VAL A 316 -34.06 -16.61 -11.63
CA VAL A 316 -34.28 -15.23 -11.14
C VAL A 316 -33.17 -14.84 -10.17
N ALA A 317 -32.82 -15.69 -9.21
CA ALA A 317 -31.73 -15.43 -8.27
C ALA A 317 -30.38 -15.29 -9.01
N ALA A 318 -30.08 -16.21 -9.93
CA ALA A 318 -28.83 -16.16 -10.69
C ALA A 318 -28.71 -14.91 -11.57
N ILE A 319 -29.77 -14.56 -12.32
CA ILE A 319 -29.78 -13.37 -13.17
C ILE A 319 -29.68 -12.09 -12.30
N GLY A 320 -30.40 -12.05 -11.17
CA GLY A 320 -30.33 -10.92 -10.24
C GLY A 320 -28.92 -10.70 -9.72
N VAL A 321 -28.29 -11.74 -9.18
CA VAL A 321 -26.90 -11.66 -8.69
C VAL A 321 -25.95 -11.27 -9.83
N ALA A 322 -26.05 -11.91 -11.00
CA ALA A 322 -25.18 -11.61 -12.13
C ALA A 322 -25.34 -10.17 -12.64
N THR A 323 -26.57 -9.67 -12.72
CA THR A 323 -26.83 -8.28 -13.18
C THR A 323 -26.24 -7.27 -12.22
N ILE A 324 -26.49 -7.42 -10.89
CA ILE A 324 -25.92 -6.52 -9.88
C ILE A 324 -24.39 -6.59 -9.91
N SER A 325 -23.83 -7.78 -9.98
CA SER A 325 -22.37 -8.00 -10.10
C SER A 325 -21.75 -7.25 -11.28
N LEU A 326 -22.35 -7.35 -12.46
CA LEU A 326 -21.87 -6.67 -13.65
C LEU A 326 -22.03 -5.15 -13.56
N MET A 327 -23.11 -4.67 -12.96
CA MET A 327 -23.29 -3.23 -12.71
C MET A 327 -22.18 -2.65 -11.82
N GLN A 328 -21.63 -3.44 -10.92
CA GLN A 328 -20.48 -3.05 -10.09
C GLN A 328 -19.14 -3.19 -10.83
N ALA A 329 -18.93 -4.30 -11.52
CA ALA A 329 -17.66 -4.62 -12.18
C ALA A 329 -17.38 -3.75 -13.42
N LEU A 330 -18.39 -3.47 -14.26
CA LEU A 330 -18.19 -2.80 -15.54
C LEU A 330 -17.64 -1.37 -15.43
N PRO A 331 -18.15 -0.49 -14.53
CA PRO A 331 -17.60 0.86 -14.38
C PRO A 331 -16.13 0.86 -13.99
N ALA A 332 -15.73 0.03 -13.03
CA ALA A 332 -14.34 -0.12 -12.62
C ALA A 332 -13.47 -0.66 -13.77
N SER A 333 -13.96 -1.65 -14.50
CA SER A 333 -13.27 -2.25 -15.65
C SER A 333 -13.05 -1.24 -16.79
N VAL A 334 -14.06 -0.40 -17.09
CA VAL A 334 -13.94 0.64 -18.10
C VAL A 334 -12.94 1.71 -17.71
N ARG A 335 -12.95 2.16 -16.44
CA ARG A 335 -11.96 3.12 -15.94
C ARG A 335 -10.56 2.51 -15.97
N TYR A 336 -10.39 1.27 -15.51
CA TYR A 336 -9.12 0.56 -15.59
C TYR A 336 -8.58 0.46 -17.01
N ALA A 337 -9.44 0.22 -17.99
CA ALA A 337 -9.05 0.15 -19.40
C ALA A 337 -8.66 1.51 -20.02
N ARG A 338 -9.23 2.61 -19.50
CA ARG A 338 -8.99 3.98 -20.00
C ARG A 338 -7.84 4.66 -19.28
N ASP A 339 -7.85 4.60 -17.96
CA ASP A 339 -6.96 5.37 -17.11
C ASP A 339 -5.71 4.53 -16.81
N GLY A 340 -4.53 5.05 -17.16
CA GLY A 340 -3.26 4.44 -16.75
C GLY A 340 -3.05 4.59 -15.23
N ALA A 341 -2.32 3.68 -14.60
CA ALA A 341 -1.97 3.81 -13.19
C ALA A 341 -1.22 5.13 -12.94
N PRO A 342 -1.52 5.83 -11.83
CA PRO A 342 -0.95 7.14 -11.51
C PRO A 342 0.56 7.20 -11.65
N VAL A 343 1.28 6.19 -11.16
CA VAL A 343 2.73 6.13 -11.22
C VAL A 343 3.30 6.12 -12.65
N PHE A 344 2.65 5.41 -13.58
CA PHE A 344 3.10 5.38 -14.98
C PHE A 344 2.74 6.65 -15.72
N ARG A 345 1.57 7.23 -15.44
CA ARG A 345 1.21 8.56 -15.96
C ARG A 345 2.20 9.63 -15.51
N ALA A 346 2.65 9.55 -14.25
CA ALA A 346 3.68 10.46 -13.74
C ALA A 346 5.00 10.29 -14.48
N PHE A 347 5.48 9.06 -14.69
CA PHE A 347 6.72 8.82 -15.43
C PHE A 347 6.63 9.20 -16.91
N ASP A 348 5.50 8.98 -17.55
CA ASP A 348 5.27 9.42 -18.93
C ASP A 348 5.36 10.95 -19.03
N ASP A 349 4.75 11.69 -18.11
CA ASP A 349 4.81 13.16 -18.09
C ASP A 349 6.21 13.66 -17.71
N VAL A 350 6.91 13.00 -16.79
CA VAL A 350 8.32 13.28 -16.45
C VAL A 350 9.19 13.15 -17.70
N ALA A 351 9.05 12.04 -18.44
CA ALA A 351 9.79 11.80 -19.67
C ALA A 351 9.47 12.86 -20.74
N ALA A 352 8.18 13.13 -20.98
CA ALA A 352 7.73 14.09 -21.95
C ALA A 352 8.23 15.51 -21.64
N THR A 353 8.19 15.93 -20.37
CA THR A 353 8.63 17.27 -19.94
C THR A 353 10.14 17.46 -20.10
N ALA A 354 10.91 16.45 -19.76
CA ALA A 354 12.36 16.51 -19.93
C ALA A 354 12.77 16.50 -21.42
N HIS A 355 12.09 15.71 -22.25
CA HIS A 355 12.32 15.77 -23.71
C HIS A 355 11.89 17.12 -24.30
N GLY A 356 10.97 17.83 -23.63
CA GLY A 356 10.58 19.20 -23.98
C GLY A 356 11.65 20.28 -23.64
N GLY A 357 12.76 19.90 -23.00
CA GLY A 357 13.90 20.76 -22.73
C GLY A 357 14.08 21.16 -21.25
N ASP A 358 13.22 20.72 -20.34
CA ASP A 358 13.40 20.97 -18.91
C ASP A 358 14.51 20.10 -18.34
N ARG A 359 15.51 20.75 -17.69
CA ARG A 359 16.65 20.06 -17.10
C ARG A 359 16.22 19.26 -15.86
N VAL A 360 16.65 18.00 -15.80
CA VAL A 360 16.62 17.16 -14.61
C VAL A 360 17.94 16.40 -14.48
N ASP A 361 18.52 16.37 -13.28
CA ASP A 361 19.80 15.72 -13.03
C ASP A 361 19.61 14.37 -12.30
N LEU A 362 18.50 14.23 -11.55
CA LEU A 362 18.14 13.00 -10.85
C LEU A 362 16.61 12.85 -10.76
N ILE A 363 16.11 11.62 -10.99
CA ILE A 363 14.73 11.26 -10.70
C ILE A 363 14.71 10.44 -9.41
N ALA A 364 14.00 10.93 -8.41
CA ALA A 364 13.82 10.28 -7.13
C ALA A 364 12.44 9.64 -7.04
N THR A 365 12.34 8.50 -6.38
CA THR A 365 11.06 7.83 -6.12
C THR A 365 11.02 7.35 -4.67
N HIS A 366 9.83 7.29 -4.10
CA HIS A 366 9.63 6.56 -2.84
C HIS A 366 9.64 5.03 -3.10
N ALA A 367 9.79 4.23 -2.03
CA ALA A 367 9.92 2.78 -2.11
C ALA A 367 8.77 2.11 -2.89
N GLY A 368 7.52 2.54 -2.68
CA GLY A 368 6.35 1.99 -3.37
C GLY A 368 6.34 2.19 -4.89
N ALA A 369 7.00 3.25 -5.41
CA ALA A 369 7.12 3.53 -6.83
C ALA A 369 8.38 2.93 -7.46
N ARG A 370 9.30 2.33 -6.67
CA ARG A 370 10.61 1.86 -7.12
C ARG A 370 10.53 0.89 -8.30
N ARG A 371 9.67 -0.12 -8.24
CA ARG A 371 9.54 -1.11 -9.32
C ARG A 371 8.95 -0.50 -10.60
N ALA A 372 8.02 0.44 -10.46
CA ALA A 372 7.50 1.17 -11.60
C ALA A 372 8.57 2.06 -12.25
N ALA A 373 9.44 2.70 -11.46
CA ALA A 373 10.58 3.46 -11.95
C ALA A 373 11.60 2.58 -12.66
N GLU A 374 11.90 1.40 -12.13
CA GLU A 374 12.76 0.39 -12.77
C GLU A 374 12.21 -0.03 -14.13
N TRP A 375 10.90 -0.26 -14.22
CA TRP A 375 10.24 -0.49 -15.50
C TRP A 375 10.33 0.69 -16.46
N ALA A 376 10.17 1.92 -15.96
CA ALA A 376 10.19 3.15 -16.75
C ALA A 376 11.61 3.62 -17.13
N THR A 377 12.66 3.11 -16.47
CA THR A 377 14.07 3.54 -16.69
C THR A 377 14.45 3.74 -18.17
N PRO A 378 14.05 2.88 -19.14
CA PRO A 378 14.44 3.09 -20.54
C PRO A 378 13.90 4.34 -21.21
N ILE A 379 12.84 4.95 -20.68
CA ILE A 379 12.24 6.17 -21.23
C ILE A 379 12.60 7.41 -20.41
N LEU A 380 13.18 7.24 -19.22
CA LEU A 380 13.50 8.35 -18.33
C LEU A 380 14.83 9.01 -18.73
N PRO A 381 14.88 10.35 -18.72
CA PRO A 381 16.00 11.12 -19.26
C PRO A 381 17.17 11.26 -18.29
N ALA A 382 17.00 10.88 -17.03
CA ALA A 382 18.00 11.03 -15.99
C ALA A 382 18.08 9.77 -15.11
N PRO A 383 19.19 9.57 -14.36
CA PRO A 383 19.32 8.46 -13.44
C PRO A 383 18.18 8.42 -12.41
N VAL A 384 17.70 7.21 -12.10
CA VAL A 384 16.72 6.98 -11.03
C VAL A 384 17.45 6.56 -9.76
N THR A 385 16.99 7.05 -8.60
CA THR A 385 17.54 6.65 -7.30
C THR A 385 17.44 5.13 -7.11
N LYS A 386 18.55 4.53 -6.66
CA LYS A 386 18.65 3.11 -6.34
C LYS A 386 18.89 2.87 -4.84
N ALA A 387 18.51 3.81 -4.00
CA ALA A 387 18.69 3.68 -2.56
C ALA A 387 17.99 2.42 -2.01
N PRO A 388 18.52 1.80 -0.95
CA PRO A 388 17.84 0.74 -0.24
C PRO A 388 16.45 1.18 0.21
N HIS A 389 15.55 0.23 0.33
CA HIS A 389 14.18 0.49 0.77
C HIS A 389 14.14 1.28 2.09
N GLY A 390 13.39 2.37 2.13
CA GLY A 390 13.23 3.23 3.31
C GLY A 390 14.35 4.26 3.55
N TYR A 391 15.35 4.35 2.65
CA TYR A 391 16.50 5.25 2.80
C TYR A 391 16.74 6.16 1.59
N GLU A 392 15.74 6.38 0.76
CA GLU A 392 15.84 7.18 -0.47
C GLU A 392 16.30 8.61 -0.21
N TRP A 393 15.88 9.21 0.92
CA TRP A 393 16.30 10.57 1.31
C TRP A 393 17.81 10.69 1.55
N LEU A 394 18.48 9.66 2.08
CA LEU A 394 19.94 9.70 2.28
C LEU A 394 20.68 9.79 0.95
N THR A 395 20.12 9.19 -0.12
CA THR A 395 20.67 9.35 -1.47
C THR A 395 20.55 10.79 -1.95
N LEU A 396 19.39 11.44 -1.70
CA LEU A 396 19.19 12.85 -2.06
C LEU A 396 20.09 13.78 -1.26
N VAL A 397 20.25 13.53 0.05
CA VAL A 397 21.20 14.28 0.89
C VAL A 397 22.61 14.19 0.31
N GLY A 398 23.07 12.99 -0.03
CA GLY A 398 24.40 12.78 -0.65
C GLY A 398 24.52 13.50 -1.99
N PHE A 399 23.48 13.46 -2.81
CA PHE A 399 23.47 14.07 -4.13
C PHE A 399 23.56 15.61 -4.07
N TRP A 400 22.75 16.29 -3.26
CA TRP A 400 22.82 17.75 -3.11
C TRP A 400 24.08 18.24 -2.39
N LYS A 401 24.67 17.43 -1.52
CA LYS A 401 25.97 17.75 -0.92
C LYS A 401 27.09 17.75 -1.96
N ALA A 402 26.99 16.90 -2.99
CA ALA A 402 27.95 16.82 -4.08
C ALA A 402 27.68 17.89 -5.16
N ASP A 403 26.41 18.13 -5.50
CA ASP A 403 26.00 19.13 -6.48
C ASP A 403 24.84 19.99 -5.96
N PRO A 404 25.14 21.18 -5.38
CA PRO A 404 24.12 22.06 -4.82
C PRO A 404 23.27 22.79 -5.87
N ALA A 405 23.55 22.64 -7.15
CA ALA A 405 22.76 23.20 -8.26
C ALA A 405 21.85 22.15 -8.93
N ALA A 406 21.95 20.90 -8.48
CA ALA A 406 21.22 19.80 -9.09
C ALA A 406 19.70 19.95 -8.95
N ARG A 407 19.00 19.66 -10.04
CA ARG A 407 17.54 19.63 -10.10
C ARG A 407 17.06 18.19 -9.96
N VAL A 408 16.29 17.95 -8.93
CA VAL A 408 15.71 16.63 -8.64
C VAL A 408 14.21 16.67 -8.91
N TRP A 409 13.73 15.70 -9.67
CA TRP A 409 12.29 15.47 -9.80
C TRP A 409 11.91 14.26 -8.98
N MET A 410 10.94 14.40 -8.09
CA MET A 410 10.52 13.36 -7.18
C MET A 410 9.09 12.89 -7.47
N VAL A 411 8.92 11.58 -7.69
CA VAL A 411 7.64 10.93 -7.86
C VAL A 411 7.35 10.15 -6.58
N ALA A 412 6.38 10.60 -5.82
CA ALA A 412 6.09 10.05 -4.49
C ALA A 412 4.60 9.96 -4.19
N ASP A 413 4.25 9.04 -3.31
CA ASP A 413 2.96 9.02 -2.63
C ASP A 413 2.83 10.32 -1.80
N PRO A 414 1.75 11.09 -1.92
CA PRO A 414 1.57 12.36 -1.19
C PRO A 414 1.57 12.20 0.33
N GLU A 415 1.22 11.01 0.83
CA GLU A 415 1.19 10.71 2.26
C GLU A 415 2.54 10.18 2.81
N ARG A 416 3.56 10.10 1.96
CA ARG A 416 4.88 9.63 2.41
C ARG A 416 5.53 10.59 3.38
N THR A 417 5.92 10.03 4.51
CA THR A 417 6.50 10.77 5.63
C THR A 417 7.94 11.23 5.38
N ASP A 418 8.69 10.55 4.53
CA ASP A 418 10.07 10.89 4.18
C ASP A 418 10.21 12.25 3.46
N LEU A 419 9.14 12.74 2.82
CA LEU A 419 9.11 14.10 2.27
C LEU A 419 9.30 15.21 3.34
N ALA A 420 9.00 14.93 4.59
CA ALA A 420 9.20 15.86 5.69
C ALA A 420 10.68 15.97 6.16
N LEU A 421 11.57 15.13 5.65
CA LEU A 421 12.99 15.17 5.95
C LEU A 421 13.75 16.24 5.15
N PHE A 422 13.08 16.97 4.28
CA PHE A 422 13.61 18.08 3.51
C PHE A 422 12.79 19.34 3.73
N ASP A 423 13.42 20.49 3.55
CA ASP A 423 12.72 21.78 3.55
C ASP A 423 11.48 21.73 2.62
N PRO A 424 10.26 21.87 3.15
CA PRO A 424 9.05 21.80 2.33
C PRO A 424 8.98 22.89 1.24
N ARG A 425 9.71 23.99 1.42
CA ARG A 425 9.76 25.09 0.44
C ARG A 425 10.62 24.78 -0.78
N ALA A 426 11.44 23.73 -0.69
CA ALA A 426 12.23 23.25 -1.82
C ALA A 426 11.40 22.38 -2.79
N ARG A 427 10.13 22.09 -2.46
CA ARG A 427 9.25 21.24 -3.25
C ARG A 427 8.21 22.09 -3.97
N ASP A 428 8.20 21.99 -5.30
CA ASP A 428 7.15 22.54 -6.13
C ASP A 428 6.32 21.39 -6.72
N LEU A 429 5.02 21.35 -6.40
CA LEU A 429 4.10 20.33 -6.93
C LEU A 429 3.82 20.62 -8.40
N ALA A 430 4.47 19.87 -9.29
CA ALA A 430 4.27 19.99 -10.71
C ALA A 430 2.92 19.41 -11.16
N ARG A 431 2.54 18.22 -10.64
CA ARG A 431 1.27 17.58 -10.94
C ARG A 431 0.89 16.51 -9.93
N ALA A 432 -0.43 16.42 -9.66
CA ALA A 432 -1.04 15.37 -8.86
C ALA A 432 -1.79 14.37 -9.75
N TYR A 433 -1.63 13.07 -9.47
CA TYR A 433 -2.28 11.98 -10.18
C TYR A 433 -3.12 11.19 -9.19
N ARG A 434 -4.39 10.97 -9.53
CA ARG A 434 -5.36 10.29 -8.66
C ARG A 434 -6.08 9.19 -9.43
N TRP A 435 -6.48 8.15 -8.71
CA TRP A 435 -7.14 6.99 -9.31
C TRP A 435 -8.31 6.49 -8.44
N GLY A 436 -9.36 7.30 -8.34
CA GLY A 436 -10.45 7.11 -7.38
C GLY A 436 -11.32 5.85 -7.55
N PHE A 437 -11.27 5.13 -8.70
CA PHE A 437 -12.08 3.92 -8.87
C PHE A 437 -11.53 2.71 -8.09
N ILE A 438 -10.32 2.78 -7.59
CA ILE A 438 -9.65 1.70 -6.83
C ILE A 438 -10.30 1.47 -5.45
N GLU A 439 -11.17 2.35 -5.00
CA GLU A 439 -11.98 2.16 -3.79
C GLU A 439 -12.94 0.97 -3.88
N ALA A 440 -13.16 0.39 -5.06
CA ALA A 440 -13.98 -0.80 -5.21
C ALA A 440 -13.35 -2.00 -4.47
N PRO A 441 -14.08 -2.66 -3.53
CA PRO A 441 -13.52 -3.66 -2.62
C PRO A 441 -12.92 -4.88 -3.33
N PHE A 442 -13.53 -5.31 -4.45
CA PHE A 442 -13.06 -6.44 -5.23
C PHE A 442 -11.74 -6.18 -5.95
N VAL A 443 -11.30 -4.93 -6.02
CA VAL A 443 -10.00 -4.57 -6.57
C VAL A 443 -8.88 -4.94 -5.62
N GLY A 444 -9.05 -4.74 -4.32
CA GLY A 444 -8.20 -5.18 -3.21
C GLY A 444 -6.68 -5.00 -3.38
N GLY A 445 -5.97 -4.99 -2.27
CA GLY A 445 -4.51 -4.93 -2.22
C GLY A 445 -3.93 -3.54 -2.04
N ALA A 446 -2.74 -3.46 -1.43
CA ALA A 446 -2.00 -2.21 -1.24
C ALA A 446 -1.49 -1.68 -2.60
N ARG A 447 -1.82 -0.43 -2.92
CA ARG A 447 -1.43 0.22 -4.19
C ARG A 447 -1.13 1.68 -3.96
N PRO A 448 -0.19 2.25 -4.69
CA PRO A 448 -0.07 3.69 -4.78
C PRO A 448 -1.23 4.24 -5.65
N ASN A 449 -2.35 4.55 -5.00
CA ASN A 449 -3.53 5.10 -5.66
C ASN A 449 -3.33 6.53 -6.10
N ASP A 450 -2.51 7.24 -5.35
CA ASP A 450 -2.22 8.65 -5.50
C ASP A 450 -0.73 8.84 -5.65
N ILE A 451 -0.34 9.62 -6.62
CA ILE A 451 1.06 9.97 -6.87
C ILE A 451 1.13 11.47 -7.11
N ASP A 452 2.10 12.09 -6.49
CA ASP A 452 2.47 13.47 -6.74
C ASP A 452 3.86 13.52 -7.39
N TRP A 453 4.00 14.37 -8.39
CA TRP A 453 5.27 14.70 -9.00
C TRP A 453 5.71 16.08 -8.55
N TYR A 454 6.85 16.13 -7.89
CA TYR A 454 7.47 17.36 -7.41
C TYR A 454 8.71 17.70 -8.23
N ARG A 455 8.89 18.99 -8.51
CA ARG A 455 10.16 19.58 -8.92
C ARG A 455 10.85 20.08 -7.67
N MET A 456 12.01 19.53 -7.34
CA MET A 456 12.74 19.87 -6.13
C MET A 456 13.94 20.71 -6.45
N GLN A 457 14.16 21.74 -5.65
CA GLN A 457 15.36 22.57 -5.65
C GLN A 457 16.24 22.21 -4.44
N PRO A 458 17.54 22.57 -4.44
CA PRO A 458 18.39 22.34 -3.30
C PRO A 458 17.81 22.99 -2.04
N PRO A 459 17.44 22.19 -1.02
CA PRO A 459 16.72 22.68 0.15
C PRO A 459 17.61 23.51 1.07
N ASN A 460 17.04 24.40 1.88
CA ASN A 460 17.77 25.14 2.89
C ASN A 460 18.26 24.23 4.03
N TRP A 461 17.58 23.13 4.25
CA TRP A 461 17.99 22.11 5.21
C TRP A 461 17.54 20.71 4.78
N MET A 462 18.29 19.70 5.24
CA MET A 462 18.03 18.28 5.03
C MET A 462 18.36 17.52 6.30
N LEU A 463 17.51 16.56 6.69
CA LEU A 463 17.79 15.65 7.80
C LEU A 463 18.57 14.42 7.31
N ASP A 464 19.51 13.94 8.10
CA ASP A 464 20.41 12.84 7.79
C ASP A 464 20.37 11.78 8.94
N ARG A 465 21.49 11.23 9.28
CA ARG A 465 21.64 10.18 10.31
C ARG A 465 21.10 10.62 11.67
N GLY A 466 20.57 9.67 12.42
CA GLY A 466 19.97 9.90 13.73
C GLY A 466 18.49 10.35 13.68
N TRP A 467 18.00 10.69 12.50
CA TRP A 467 16.56 10.90 12.28
C TRP A 467 15.91 9.62 11.80
N SER A 468 14.65 9.41 12.17
CA SER A 468 13.85 8.28 11.73
C SER A 468 12.52 8.75 11.15
N ILE A 469 11.92 7.87 10.36
CA ILE A 469 10.57 8.06 9.83
C ILE A 469 9.67 7.11 10.58
N THR A 470 8.62 7.64 11.18
CA THR A 470 7.53 6.87 11.77
C THR A 470 6.21 7.23 11.10
N ALA A 471 5.20 6.38 11.25
CA ALA A 471 3.88 6.68 10.71
C ALA A 471 3.25 7.90 11.38
N GLU A 472 3.52 8.12 12.67
CA GLU A 472 2.96 9.20 13.48
C GLU A 472 3.72 10.51 13.29
N VAL A 473 5.04 10.44 13.12
CA VAL A 473 5.93 11.59 13.13
C VAL A 473 6.95 11.50 12.03
N ASN A 474 7.11 12.59 11.29
CA ASN A 474 8.13 12.74 10.27
C ASN A 474 9.40 13.36 10.87
N GLY A 475 10.55 12.74 10.64
CA GLY A 475 11.83 13.30 11.02
C GLY A 475 12.13 13.31 12.53
N VAL A 476 11.59 12.36 13.28
CA VAL A 476 11.92 12.17 14.70
C VAL A 476 13.29 11.53 14.81
N THR A 477 14.11 11.98 15.75
CA THR A 477 15.36 11.31 16.06
C THR A 477 15.07 9.90 16.55
N ALA A 478 15.63 8.92 15.86
CA ALA A 478 15.61 7.55 16.34
C ALA A 478 16.39 7.49 17.66
N ARG A 479 15.75 6.92 18.65
CA ARG A 479 16.36 6.75 19.93
C ARG A 479 16.35 5.30 20.33
N ASP A 480 17.50 4.84 20.77
CA ASP A 480 17.57 3.57 21.44
C ASP A 480 16.77 3.66 22.77
N LYS A 481 15.81 2.76 22.95
CA LYS A 481 15.01 2.67 24.17
C LYS A 481 15.86 2.35 25.42
N ALA A 482 17.07 1.85 25.22
CA ALA A 482 17.92 1.32 26.28
C ALA A 482 18.93 2.32 26.84
N GLY A 483 19.10 3.51 26.25
CA GLY A 483 20.17 4.36 26.74
C GLY A 483 20.29 5.74 26.09
N PRO A 484 21.33 6.49 26.45
CA PRO A 484 21.63 7.79 25.86
C PRO A 484 21.96 7.66 24.37
N GLN A 485 21.69 8.69 23.61
CA GLN A 485 22.01 8.75 22.20
C GLN A 485 23.54 8.71 22.01
N LEU A 486 24.04 7.70 21.30
CA LEU A 486 25.49 7.51 21.11
C LEU A 486 26.08 8.38 20.00
N ALA A 487 25.22 8.86 19.08
CA ALA A 487 25.63 9.70 17.96
C ALA A 487 24.68 10.87 17.79
N PRO A 488 25.14 12.03 17.29
CA PRO A 488 24.27 13.16 17.05
C PRO A 488 23.26 12.86 15.93
N ALA A 489 22.03 13.39 16.09
CA ALA A 489 21.13 13.56 14.97
C ALA A 489 21.64 14.69 14.09
N ILE A 490 21.84 14.46 12.79
CA ILE A 490 22.49 15.38 11.88
C ILE A 490 21.47 16.02 10.96
N ALA A 491 21.44 17.35 10.92
CA ALA A 491 20.78 18.14 9.90
C ALA A 491 21.85 18.87 9.06
N TRP A 492 21.69 18.89 7.75
CA TRP A 492 22.55 19.66 6.85
C TRP A 492 21.90 20.99 6.55
N LEU A 493 22.59 22.09 6.86
CA LEU A 493 22.18 23.45 6.59
C LEU A 493 22.87 23.96 5.32
N LYS A 494 22.08 24.52 4.39
CA LYS A 494 22.63 25.18 3.20
C LYS A 494 23.45 26.37 3.61
N ARG A 495 24.64 26.51 3.05
CA ARG A 495 25.52 27.65 3.33
C ARG A 495 24.95 28.92 2.71
N GLN A 496 24.97 29.98 3.49
CA GLN A 496 24.51 31.29 3.09
C GLN A 496 25.19 32.38 3.95
N PRO A 497 25.42 33.57 3.38
CA PRO A 497 26.09 34.66 4.09
C PRO A 497 25.23 35.34 5.15
N GLN A 498 23.88 35.20 5.04
CA GLN A 498 22.92 35.82 5.92
C GLN A 498 22.81 35.08 7.25
N GLU A 499 22.17 35.71 8.23
CA GLU A 499 21.75 35.00 9.45
C GLU A 499 20.80 33.85 9.13
N THR A 500 20.75 32.86 10.00
CA THR A 500 19.85 31.71 9.84
C THR A 500 19.14 31.44 11.16
N THR A 501 17.81 31.48 11.14
CA THR A 501 17.02 31.05 12.29
C THR A 501 16.75 29.56 12.21
N ILE A 502 17.02 28.87 13.30
CA ILE A 502 16.75 27.44 13.48
C ILE A 502 15.63 27.29 14.50
N VAL A 503 14.67 26.47 14.17
CA VAL A 503 13.62 25.96 15.07
C VAL A 503 13.89 24.50 15.36
N LEU A 504 13.95 24.14 16.63
CA LEU A 504 14.07 22.78 17.11
C LEU A 504 12.98 22.53 18.15
N GLY A 505 12.09 21.58 17.90
CA GLY A 505 11.02 21.21 18.81
C GLY A 505 11.01 19.71 19.11
N GLY A 506 10.51 19.34 20.27
CA GLY A 506 10.43 17.94 20.65
C GLY A 506 9.87 17.70 22.04
N ARG A 507 10.09 16.50 22.54
CA ARG A 507 9.67 16.08 23.89
C ARG A 507 10.83 15.45 24.66
N HIS A 508 10.90 15.78 25.95
CA HIS A 508 11.69 15.05 26.92
C HIS A 508 10.79 14.14 27.74
N ILE A 509 11.00 12.82 27.66
CA ILE A 509 10.13 11.80 28.29
C ILE A 509 10.63 11.41 29.70
N GLY A 510 11.89 11.75 30.05
CA GLY A 510 12.48 11.48 31.36
C GLY A 510 11.99 12.41 32.45
N ALA A 511 12.22 12.04 33.72
CA ALA A 511 11.97 12.93 34.84
C ALA A 511 12.98 14.08 34.88
N GLY A 512 12.54 15.27 35.31
CA GLY A 512 13.40 16.45 35.42
C GLY A 512 13.67 17.14 34.07
N ALA A 513 14.85 17.70 33.91
CA ALA A 513 15.29 18.35 32.69
C ALA A 513 16.55 17.66 32.13
N SER A 514 16.70 17.65 30.81
CA SER A 514 17.83 17.01 30.13
C SER A 514 18.60 18.02 29.27
N PRO A 515 19.94 18.05 29.33
CA PRO A 515 20.73 18.91 28.47
C PRO A 515 20.66 18.44 27.02
N VAL A 516 20.43 19.38 26.13
CA VAL A 516 20.49 19.22 24.67
C VAL A 516 21.62 20.10 24.14
N THR A 517 22.57 19.51 23.45
CA THR A 517 23.72 20.22 22.89
C THR A 517 23.63 20.30 21.38
N LEU A 518 23.75 21.50 20.85
CA LEU A 518 23.84 21.78 19.43
C LEU A 518 25.31 22.01 19.03
N THR A 519 25.71 21.36 17.96
CA THR A 519 27.07 21.54 17.37
C THR A 519 26.95 21.92 15.91
N LEU A 520 27.74 22.90 15.48
CA LEU A 520 27.85 23.30 14.08
C LEU A 520 29.25 22.91 13.59
N ASN A 521 29.33 22.08 12.57
CA ASN A 521 30.60 21.55 12.07
C ASN A 521 31.50 20.97 13.19
N GLY A 522 30.89 20.31 14.18
CA GLY A 522 31.54 19.70 15.35
C GLY A 522 31.83 20.64 16.51
N ALA A 523 31.77 21.97 16.36
CA ALA A 523 31.93 22.93 17.45
C ALA A 523 30.57 23.16 18.15
N THR A 524 30.56 23.13 19.49
CA THR A 524 29.38 23.45 20.28
C THR A 524 28.99 24.91 20.10
N ILE A 525 27.76 25.15 19.68
CA ILE A 525 27.18 26.49 19.50
C ILE A 525 26.20 26.85 20.62
N GLU A 526 25.54 25.85 21.20
CA GLU A 526 24.60 26.04 22.30
C GLU A 526 24.40 24.75 23.09
N THR A 527 24.14 24.88 24.38
CA THR A 527 23.59 23.83 25.24
C THR A 527 22.43 24.42 26.03
N PHE A 528 21.26 23.82 25.92
CA PHE A 528 20.06 24.24 26.67
C PHE A 528 19.48 23.04 27.43
N SER A 529 18.66 23.35 28.43
CA SER A 529 17.98 22.35 29.26
C SER A 529 16.54 22.15 28.75
N ALA A 530 16.24 20.95 28.18
CA ALA A 530 14.90 20.58 27.79
C ALA A 530 14.09 20.16 29.03
N PRO A 531 12.99 20.83 29.36
CA PRO A 531 12.12 20.45 30.49
C PRO A 531 11.43 19.10 30.21
N HIS A 532 10.85 18.48 31.23
CA HIS A 532 9.94 17.36 31.02
C HIS A 532 8.74 17.79 30.16
N GLY A 533 8.34 16.96 29.19
CA GLY A 533 7.28 17.25 28.23
C GLY A 533 7.79 17.99 26.99
N PHE A 534 6.94 18.82 26.41
CA PHE A 534 7.24 19.53 25.16
C PHE A 534 8.21 20.69 25.38
N PHE A 535 9.09 20.89 24.42
CA PHE A 535 9.95 22.06 24.36
C PHE A 535 10.10 22.57 22.93
N VAL A 536 10.34 23.86 22.80
CA VAL A 536 10.73 24.52 21.56
C VAL A 536 11.96 25.38 21.83
N ARG A 537 12.94 25.30 20.94
CA ARG A 537 14.11 26.17 20.93
C ARG A 537 14.21 26.91 19.61
N VAL A 538 14.24 28.23 19.66
CA VAL A 538 14.51 29.09 18.52
C VAL A 538 15.90 29.70 18.70
N LEU A 539 16.79 29.47 17.77
CA LEU A 539 18.17 29.94 17.76
C LEU A 539 18.44 30.70 16.48
N THR A 540 19.09 31.83 16.54
CA THR A 540 19.55 32.58 15.37
C THR A 540 21.09 32.50 15.28
N LEU A 541 21.57 31.85 14.23
CA LEU A 541 22.97 31.89 13.87
C LEU A 541 23.29 33.25 13.22
N PRO A 542 24.36 33.95 13.65
CA PRO A 542 24.69 35.24 13.09
C PRO A 542 25.14 35.13 11.63
N ALA A 543 25.09 36.25 10.91
CA ALA A 543 25.59 36.35 9.56
C ALA A 543 27.05 35.86 9.50
N GLY A 544 27.33 35.05 8.49
CA GLY A 544 28.66 34.44 8.33
C GLY A 544 28.93 33.16 9.10
N ALA A 545 28.08 32.75 10.06
CA ALA A 545 28.23 31.50 10.80
C ALA A 545 28.20 30.25 9.88
N LEU A 546 27.49 30.35 8.76
CA LEU A 546 27.38 29.29 7.75
C LEU A 546 28.37 29.48 6.57
N ASN A 547 29.39 30.37 6.67
CA ASN A 547 30.37 30.54 5.63
C ASN A 547 31.29 29.30 5.48
N GLY A 548 31.82 29.07 4.30
CA GLY A 548 32.79 27.99 4.02
C GLY A 548 32.71 27.47 2.58
N GLY A 549 33.58 26.53 2.24
CA GLY A 549 33.71 26.02 0.86
C GLY A 549 32.71 24.92 0.47
N ALA A 550 32.24 24.13 1.42
CA ALA A 550 31.28 23.06 1.13
C ALA A 550 29.84 23.65 1.05
N PRO A 551 28.97 23.13 0.16
CA PRO A 551 27.62 23.67 -0.03
C PRO A 551 26.70 23.61 1.21
N TYR A 552 26.91 22.61 2.04
CA TYR A 552 26.14 22.36 3.27
C TYR A 552 27.08 22.19 4.47
N VAL A 553 26.60 22.55 5.64
CA VAL A 553 27.31 22.37 6.92
C VAL A 553 26.47 21.50 7.86
N PRO A 554 27.07 20.52 8.58
CA PRO A 554 26.34 19.67 9.51
C PRO A 554 26.03 20.42 10.81
N LEU A 555 24.77 20.37 11.21
CA LEU A 555 24.28 20.70 12.55
C LEU A 555 24.02 19.39 13.28
N GLY A 556 24.72 19.12 14.36
CA GLY A 556 24.51 17.97 15.22
C GLY A 556 23.65 18.32 16.42
N VAL A 557 22.75 17.44 16.81
CA VAL A 557 21.93 17.54 18.00
C VAL A 557 22.15 16.31 18.86
N THR A 558 22.58 16.48 20.11
CA THR A 558 22.81 15.39 21.06
C THR A 558 22.11 15.66 22.38
N SER A 559 21.73 14.60 23.08
CA SER A 559 21.20 14.64 24.44
C SER A 559 21.56 13.38 25.19
N ILE A 560 21.80 13.48 26.49
CA ILE A 560 22.02 12.35 27.39
C ILE A 560 20.72 11.78 27.97
N GLY A 561 19.60 12.48 27.82
CA GLY A 561 18.29 12.06 28.28
C GLY A 561 17.38 11.52 27.19
N ASN A 562 16.14 11.15 27.54
CA ASN A 562 15.13 10.68 26.62
C ASN A 562 14.47 11.84 25.85
N VAL A 563 15.20 12.44 24.92
CA VAL A 563 14.74 13.55 24.09
C VAL A 563 14.39 13.05 22.70
N LEU A 564 13.16 13.27 22.27
CA LEU A 564 12.67 13.05 20.92
C LEU A 564 12.56 14.39 20.20
N LEU A 565 13.15 14.52 19.03
CA LEU A 565 13.01 15.71 18.18
C LEU A 565 11.85 15.44 17.20
N GLU A 566 10.88 16.33 17.17
CA GLU A 566 9.64 16.18 16.40
C GLU A 566 9.45 17.29 15.37
N GLN A 567 10.23 18.37 15.49
CA GLN A 567 10.16 19.51 14.59
C GLN A 567 11.55 20.09 14.35
N PHE A 568 11.82 20.36 13.08
CA PHE A 568 13.02 21.05 12.64
C PHE A 568 12.69 21.99 11.48
N ASP A 569 13.21 23.22 11.54
CA ASP A 569 13.22 24.16 10.42
C ASP A 569 14.46 25.05 10.52
N ALA A 570 15.00 25.50 9.40
CA ALA A 570 16.16 26.40 9.36
C ALA A 570 16.08 27.29 8.12
N GLN A 571 15.87 28.60 8.33
CA GLN A 571 15.56 29.53 7.25
C GLN A 571 16.33 30.84 7.36
N PRO A 572 16.66 31.47 6.20
CA PRO A 572 17.18 32.81 6.16
C PRO A 572 16.15 33.85 6.63
N PRO A 573 16.54 35.11 6.83
CA PRO A 573 15.63 36.19 7.17
C PRO A 573 14.49 36.33 6.16
N GLY A 574 13.33 36.77 6.64
CA GLY A 574 12.17 37.05 5.81
C GLY A 574 11.34 35.84 5.38
N VAL A 575 11.79 34.62 5.65
CA VAL A 575 10.99 33.40 5.37
C VAL A 575 10.08 33.11 6.57
N PRO A 576 8.75 32.93 6.39
CA PRO A 576 7.84 32.52 7.46
C PRO A 576 8.25 31.16 8.03
N MET A 577 8.19 31.02 9.35
CA MET A 577 8.45 29.79 10.10
C MET A 577 7.44 29.67 11.23
N PHE A 578 7.17 28.44 11.67
CA PHE A 578 6.35 28.22 12.87
C PHE A 578 6.91 27.07 13.71
N ALA A 579 6.49 27.05 14.97
CA ALA A 579 6.78 25.98 15.89
C ALA A 579 5.55 25.66 16.76
N TYR A 580 5.34 24.38 17.03
CA TYR A 580 4.41 23.94 18.07
C TYR A 580 5.04 24.21 19.44
N ASP A 581 4.32 24.94 20.28
CA ASP A 581 4.73 25.25 21.65
C ASP A 581 3.81 24.50 22.64
N THR A 582 3.48 25.05 23.77
CA THR A 582 2.65 24.41 24.81
C THR A 582 1.20 24.18 24.36
N GLY A 583 0.55 23.18 24.94
CA GLY A 583 -0.87 22.87 24.69
C GLY A 583 -1.13 21.96 23.50
N TRP A 584 -0.09 21.47 22.82
CA TRP A 584 -0.18 20.43 21.81
C TRP A 584 0.22 19.08 22.41
N HIS A 585 -0.44 18.03 21.93
CA HIS A 585 -0.10 16.66 22.28
C HIS A 585 0.81 16.02 21.22
N GLU A 586 1.28 14.81 21.50
CA GLU A 586 2.07 14.01 20.58
C GLU A 586 1.34 13.78 19.26
N PRO A 587 2.07 13.65 18.15
CA PRO A 587 1.47 13.28 16.89
C PRO A 587 0.96 11.85 16.95
N GLU A 588 -0.19 11.64 16.34
CA GLU A 588 -0.87 10.35 16.21
C GLU A 588 -1.13 10.05 14.72
N PHE A 589 -1.33 8.77 14.42
CA PHE A 589 -1.58 8.29 13.07
C PHE A 589 -2.67 7.20 13.08
N SER A 590 -3.56 7.24 12.09
CA SER A 590 -4.54 6.18 11.85
C SER A 590 -4.15 5.35 10.64
N LEU A 591 -3.92 4.07 10.85
CA LEU A 591 -3.69 3.12 9.75
C LEU A 591 -4.92 2.96 8.83
N GLU A 592 -6.13 3.21 9.36
CA GLU A 592 -7.37 3.10 8.58
C GLU A 592 -7.54 4.23 7.58
N THR A 593 -7.18 5.45 8.00
CA THR A 593 -7.40 6.66 7.20
C THR A 593 -6.13 7.17 6.53
N GLY A 594 -4.94 6.65 6.93
CA GLY A 594 -3.65 7.18 6.49
C GLY A 594 -3.35 8.60 7.02
N ARG A 595 -4.17 9.13 7.91
CA ARG A 595 -4.05 10.51 8.41
C ARG A 595 -3.19 10.58 9.66
N ALA A 596 -2.29 11.55 9.71
CA ALA A 596 -1.58 11.97 10.90
C ALA A 596 -2.23 13.25 11.47
N TRP A 597 -2.20 13.40 12.77
CA TRP A 597 -2.71 14.61 13.46
C TRP A 597 -1.98 14.87 14.76
N ARG A 598 -2.12 16.12 15.27
CA ARG A 598 -1.87 16.45 16.68
C ARG A 598 -3.17 16.89 17.33
N TRP A 599 -3.41 16.47 18.56
CA TRP A 599 -4.46 17.06 19.36
C TRP A 599 -4.02 18.41 19.93
N MET A 600 -4.89 19.39 19.89
CA MET A 600 -4.78 20.58 20.71
C MET A 600 -5.57 20.43 22.01
N SER A 601 -5.05 20.96 23.11
CA SER A 601 -5.79 21.19 24.34
C SER A 601 -6.80 22.35 24.20
N GLU A 602 -7.49 22.72 25.27
CA GLU A 602 -8.34 23.91 25.31
C GLU A 602 -7.58 25.18 24.90
N ARG A 603 -6.28 25.25 25.19
CA ARG A 603 -5.39 26.29 24.70
C ARG A 603 -4.10 25.67 24.16
N ALA A 604 -3.79 26.00 22.92
CA ALA A 604 -2.59 25.53 22.24
C ALA A 604 -1.84 26.67 21.58
N ASN A 605 -0.53 26.75 21.80
CA ASN A 605 0.30 27.87 21.40
C ASN A 605 1.18 27.51 20.22
N LEU A 606 1.34 28.43 19.28
CA LEU A 606 2.34 28.39 18.22
C LEU A 606 3.29 29.57 18.37
N TRP A 607 4.54 29.37 18.05
CA TRP A 607 5.43 30.46 17.71
C TRP A 607 5.45 30.61 16.18
N ILE A 608 5.25 31.85 15.69
CA ILE A 608 5.31 32.18 14.26
C ILE A 608 6.28 33.33 14.08
N ARG A 609 7.27 33.15 13.22
CA ARG A 609 8.32 34.17 12.98
C ARG A 609 7.71 35.45 12.41
N PRO A 610 7.92 36.62 13.07
CA PRO A 610 7.59 37.90 12.47
C PRO A 610 8.56 38.19 11.30
N VAL A 611 8.01 38.48 10.13
CA VAL A 611 8.81 38.70 8.91
C VAL A 611 8.64 40.12 8.34
N GLY A 612 8.12 41.07 9.14
CA GLY A 612 7.93 42.46 8.73
C GLY A 612 6.74 42.70 7.78
N ARG A 613 6.01 41.64 7.41
CA ARG A 613 4.77 41.70 6.63
C ARG A 613 3.73 40.76 7.21
N ALA A 614 2.50 40.87 6.73
CA ALA A 614 1.44 39.93 7.14
C ALA A 614 1.81 38.50 6.74
N VAL A 615 1.44 37.54 7.60
CA VAL A 615 1.67 36.12 7.43
C VAL A 615 0.33 35.41 7.30
N THR A 616 0.20 34.51 6.37
CA THR A 616 -0.97 33.66 6.20
C THR A 616 -0.77 32.35 6.95
N LEU A 617 -1.59 32.11 7.97
CA LEU A 617 -1.65 30.84 8.72
C LEU A 617 -2.78 29.99 8.14
N ARG A 618 -2.46 28.80 7.68
CA ARG A 618 -3.46 27.80 7.24
C ARG A 618 -3.49 26.67 8.24
N VAL A 619 -4.71 26.32 8.68
CA VAL A 619 -4.95 25.23 9.64
C VAL A 619 -6.06 24.34 9.12
N ALA A 620 -5.78 23.07 8.97
CA ALA A 620 -6.76 22.05 8.64
C ALA A 620 -6.90 21.06 9.79
N GLY A 621 -8.11 20.65 10.10
CA GLY A 621 -8.38 19.77 11.23
C GLY A 621 -9.81 19.25 11.29
N GLU A 622 -10.12 18.59 12.40
CA GLU A 622 -11.44 18.02 12.70
C GLU A 622 -11.85 18.39 14.13
N SER A 623 -13.10 18.81 14.27
CA SER A 623 -13.73 18.91 15.59
C SER A 623 -14.41 17.56 15.93
N PRO A 624 -14.10 16.93 17.07
CA PRO A 624 -14.68 15.65 17.47
C PRO A 624 -16.09 15.84 18.04
N LEU A 625 -17.04 16.31 17.23
CA LEU A 625 -18.41 16.68 17.61
C LEU A 625 -19.16 15.56 18.34
N ARG A 626 -18.83 14.30 18.12
CA ARG A 626 -19.44 13.15 18.82
C ARG A 626 -19.27 13.21 20.36
N TYR A 627 -18.33 14.03 20.84
CA TYR A 627 -18.09 14.22 22.27
C TYR A 627 -18.64 15.54 22.80
N PHE A 628 -19.21 16.36 21.93
CA PHE A 628 -19.70 17.69 22.27
C PHE A 628 -21.21 17.80 21.98
N ASN A 629 -21.91 18.50 22.82
CA ASN A 629 -23.37 18.77 22.64
C ASN A 629 -23.65 19.89 21.60
N ALA A 630 -22.63 20.64 21.18
CA ALA A 630 -22.68 21.67 20.15
C ALA A 630 -21.26 21.93 19.62
N ALA A 631 -21.12 22.57 18.47
CA ALA A 631 -19.81 22.93 17.92
C ALA A 631 -19.02 23.79 18.95
N PRO A 632 -17.70 23.57 19.08
CA PRO A 632 -16.85 24.43 19.89
C PRO A 632 -16.65 25.76 19.18
N HIS A 633 -16.47 26.81 19.95
CA HIS A 633 -16.01 28.10 19.48
C HIS A 633 -14.50 28.14 19.61
N ILE A 634 -13.77 28.27 18.48
CA ILE A 634 -12.31 28.35 18.45
C ILE A 634 -11.89 29.76 18.11
N ARG A 635 -11.12 30.37 19.00
CA ARG A 635 -10.53 31.72 18.82
C ARG A 635 -9.05 31.58 18.49
N VAL A 636 -8.56 32.47 17.64
CA VAL A 636 -7.13 32.61 17.33
C VAL A 636 -6.65 33.97 17.81
N LEU A 637 -5.71 33.96 18.73
CA LEU A 637 -5.16 35.15 19.34
C LEU A 637 -3.70 35.34 18.91
N VAL A 638 -3.31 36.59 18.69
CA VAL A 638 -1.90 37.00 18.54
C VAL A 638 -1.52 37.88 19.74
N GLY A 639 -0.71 37.29 20.63
CA GLY A 639 -0.61 37.83 21.99
C GLY A 639 -1.95 37.71 22.70
N ASP A 640 -2.51 38.87 23.13
CA ASP A 640 -3.83 38.94 23.79
C ASP A 640 -4.94 39.42 22.83
N ARG A 641 -4.61 39.72 21.58
CA ARG A 641 -5.57 40.21 20.59
C ARG A 641 -6.17 39.06 19.78
N GLU A 642 -7.50 38.94 19.82
CA GLU A 642 -8.21 38.04 18.90
C GLU A 642 -8.13 38.59 17.47
N VAL A 643 -7.68 37.72 16.54
CA VAL A 643 -7.55 38.05 15.12
C VAL A 643 -8.53 37.25 14.25
N PHE A 644 -9.02 36.13 14.76
CA PHE A 644 -9.96 35.26 14.05
C PHE A 644 -10.72 34.40 15.04
N ALA A 645 -11.96 34.01 14.67
CA ALA A 645 -12.73 33.01 15.40
C ALA A 645 -13.63 32.22 14.44
N PHE A 646 -13.95 30.98 14.78
CA PHE A 646 -14.81 30.11 13.98
C PHE A 646 -15.41 28.96 14.81
N ASP A 647 -16.51 28.39 14.29
CA ASP A 647 -17.24 27.29 14.92
C ASP A 647 -17.19 26.04 14.00
N PRO A 648 -16.24 25.12 14.16
CA PRO A 648 -16.08 23.98 13.27
C PRO A 648 -17.20 22.97 13.43
N GLY A 649 -17.95 22.71 12.37
CA GLY A 649 -19.04 21.72 12.32
C GLY A 649 -18.56 20.26 12.17
N SER A 650 -17.38 20.02 11.64
CA SER A 650 -16.70 18.70 11.53
C SER A 650 -15.27 18.94 11.05
N ASP A 651 -14.91 18.42 9.89
CA ASP A 651 -13.65 18.77 9.21
C ASP A 651 -13.66 20.26 8.83
N PHE A 652 -12.52 20.92 8.99
CA PHE A 652 -12.37 22.33 8.68
C PHE A 652 -11.01 22.63 8.05
N GLU A 653 -10.99 23.66 7.22
CA GLU A 653 -9.77 24.31 6.74
C GLU A 653 -9.96 25.82 6.84
N GLN A 654 -9.07 26.48 7.58
CA GLN A 654 -9.10 27.92 7.83
C GLN A 654 -7.84 28.58 7.29
N THR A 655 -8.02 29.73 6.67
CA THR A 655 -6.94 30.60 6.20
C THR A 655 -7.04 31.91 6.98
N ILE A 656 -6.03 32.20 7.79
CA ILE A 656 -6.03 33.28 8.77
C ILE A 656 -4.89 34.25 8.46
N THR A 657 -5.20 35.52 8.26
CA THR A 657 -4.18 36.55 8.07
C THR A 657 -3.74 37.12 9.41
N LEU A 658 -2.45 37.00 9.72
CA LEU A 658 -1.82 37.54 10.90
C LEU A 658 -1.16 38.89 10.56
N PRO A 659 -1.65 40.02 11.07
CA PRO A 659 -1.09 41.33 10.76
C PRO A 659 0.34 41.51 11.27
N ALA A 660 1.23 42.06 10.43
CA ALA A 660 2.65 42.19 10.74
C ALA A 660 2.97 42.87 12.06
N ASP A 661 2.31 44.02 12.33
CA ASP A 661 2.52 44.81 13.52
C ASP A 661 2.03 44.09 14.79
N VAL A 662 0.93 43.33 14.70
CA VAL A 662 0.37 42.56 15.82
C VAL A 662 1.29 41.38 16.14
N LEU A 663 1.72 40.65 15.10
CA LEU A 663 2.62 39.50 15.25
C LEU A 663 3.99 39.93 15.82
N ALA A 664 4.53 41.03 15.36
CA ALA A 664 5.79 41.57 15.86
C ALA A 664 5.69 41.97 17.34
N ARG A 665 4.65 42.71 17.73
CA ARG A 665 4.41 43.10 19.15
C ARG A 665 4.24 41.88 20.05
N ALA A 666 3.60 40.82 19.55
CA ALA A 666 3.43 39.57 20.27
C ALA A 666 4.68 38.68 20.26
N GLN A 667 5.78 39.12 19.59
CA GLN A 667 7.00 38.33 19.42
C GLN A 667 6.74 36.93 18.81
N GLY A 668 5.76 36.85 17.90
CA GLY A 668 5.39 35.62 17.23
C GLY A 668 4.46 34.70 18.02
N ARG A 669 3.99 35.06 19.19
CA ARG A 669 3.08 34.21 19.99
C ARG A 669 1.67 34.24 19.42
N VAL A 670 1.21 33.03 18.99
CA VAL A 670 -0.14 32.80 18.49
C VAL A 670 -0.77 31.68 19.32
N ALA A 671 -2.01 31.88 19.77
CA ALA A 671 -2.74 30.89 20.56
C ALA A 671 -4.05 30.50 19.88
N PHE A 672 -4.39 29.22 19.94
CA PHE A 672 -5.71 28.70 19.67
C PHE A 672 -6.41 28.43 20.99
N GLU A 673 -7.62 28.93 21.17
CA GLU A 673 -8.45 28.67 22.35
C GLU A 673 -9.77 28.06 21.92
N SER A 674 -10.07 26.87 22.45
CA SER A 674 -11.34 26.18 22.23
C SER A 674 -12.25 26.29 23.44
N SER A 675 -13.51 26.64 23.23
CA SER A 675 -14.52 26.65 24.28
C SER A 675 -14.91 25.28 24.83
N LYS A 676 -14.45 24.19 24.15
CA LYS A 676 -14.76 22.80 24.53
C LYS A 676 -13.58 21.89 24.36
N PHE A 677 -13.48 20.95 25.29
CA PHE A 677 -12.57 19.81 25.21
C PHE A 677 -13.24 18.61 25.90
N PHE A 678 -12.71 17.43 25.70
CA PHE A 678 -13.09 16.22 26.43
C PHE A 678 -11.84 15.52 26.97
N VAL A 679 -12.04 14.70 28.00
CA VAL A 679 -11.00 13.83 28.58
C VAL A 679 -11.46 12.40 28.38
N PRO A 680 -10.75 11.58 27.58
CA PRO A 680 -11.17 10.19 27.28
C PRO A 680 -11.46 9.35 28.52
N ALA A 681 -10.63 9.45 29.57
CA ALA A 681 -10.85 8.74 30.83
C ALA A 681 -12.14 9.16 31.56
N ALA A 682 -12.51 10.43 31.50
CA ALA A 682 -13.72 10.93 32.15
C ALA A 682 -15.02 10.44 31.46
N ILE A 683 -14.94 10.01 30.19
CA ILE A 683 -16.07 9.50 29.42
C ILE A 683 -15.97 7.98 29.18
N GLY A 684 -15.10 7.27 29.92
CA GLY A 684 -14.95 5.82 29.85
C GLY A 684 -14.27 5.26 28.60
N GLN A 685 -13.51 6.10 27.86
CA GLN A 685 -12.79 5.70 26.64
C GLN A 685 -11.30 5.41 26.92
N GLY A 686 -11.01 4.62 27.92
CA GLY A 686 -9.64 4.22 28.27
C GLY A 686 -8.98 5.10 29.34
N PRO A 687 -7.67 4.96 29.59
CA PRO A 687 -6.97 5.64 30.69
C PRO A 687 -6.43 7.02 30.32
N ASP A 688 -6.65 7.54 29.13
CA ASP A 688 -6.10 8.80 28.62
C ASP A 688 -6.69 10.00 29.39
N GLN A 689 -5.81 10.77 30.04
CA GLN A 689 -6.16 11.94 30.86
C GLN A 689 -5.95 13.26 30.12
N ARG A 690 -5.53 13.22 28.85
CA ARG A 690 -5.28 14.44 28.08
C ARG A 690 -6.58 15.22 27.82
N HIS A 691 -6.46 16.53 27.82
CA HIS A 691 -7.53 17.44 27.39
C HIS A 691 -7.50 17.53 25.87
N LEU A 692 -8.51 17.04 25.19
CA LEU A 692 -8.57 16.93 23.73
C LEU A 692 -9.68 17.84 23.18
N ALA A 693 -9.31 18.91 22.45
CA ALA A 693 -10.25 19.87 21.89
C ALA A 693 -10.50 19.66 20.39
N ALA A 694 -9.47 19.72 19.56
CA ALA A 694 -9.56 19.47 18.12
C ALA A 694 -8.34 18.66 17.63
N ARG A 695 -8.55 17.85 16.58
CA ARG A 695 -7.48 17.20 15.82
C ARG A 695 -7.00 18.15 14.75
N ILE A 696 -5.72 18.44 14.72
CA ILE A 696 -5.12 19.30 13.70
C ILE A 696 -4.26 18.44 12.78
N TYR A 697 -4.67 18.34 11.53
CA TYR A 697 -4.01 17.54 10.49
C TYR A 697 -2.83 18.28 9.87
N ARG A 698 -2.97 19.60 9.70
CA ARG A 698 -1.95 20.42 9.04
C ARG A 698 -1.94 21.83 9.60
N VAL A 699 -0.74 22.32 9.84
CA VAL A 699 -0.45 23.75 10.05
C VAL A 699 0.58 24.15 9.01
N SER A 700 0.38 25.26 8.32
CA SER A 700 1.39 25.89 7.46
C SER A 700 1.33 27.40 7.59
N VAL A 701 2.47 28.02 7.32
CA VAL A 701 2.61 29.49 7.31
C VAL A 701 3.23 29.91 5.98
N ASP A 702 2.56 30.81 5.30
CA ASP A 702 2.91 31.32 3.99
C ASP A 702 2.96 32.85 4.00
N GLU A 703 3.46 33.43 2.90
CA GLU A 703 3.44 34.86 2.68
C GLU A 703 2.04 35.41 2.39
#